data_9fe87eb28f11f44a4cf2d2a9b500de7e
#
_entry.id   9fe87eb28f11f44a4cf2d2a9b500de7e
#
_cell.length_a   1.000
_cell.length_b   1.000
_cell.length_c   1.000
_cell.angle_alpha   90.00
_cell.angle_beta   90.00
_cell.angle_gamma   90.00
#
_symmetry.space_group_name_H-M   'P 1'
#
loop_
_entity.id
_entity.type
_entity.pdbx_description
1 polymer ?
#
loop_
_entity_poly.entity_id
_entity_poly.type
_entity_poly.pdbx_seq_one_letter_code
_entity_poly.pdbx_strand_id
1 'polypeptide(L)'
;MMSSRTRRSRVRDLTIPGNHHHGLRALCSTHSLQAFLAIVTLVLLATATAAAAAARPDGQPSAAPAASADANPVRLAAVDAIIQQAIAEGNIPGAVLIVGHNGKVVYRKAYGSRALEPKREPMTLDTVFDLASLTKVIATTTSVMQLVEQGKVRLNDPVTKYLPDFGQNGKDDVTVRQLLTHYSGLEPDLDLKTPWEGKETAYHMAMAETLQNPPGSAFVYSDINFITLGALVEKVSGEPLDEYATRHIFTPLKMTHTRFVPPASWRAKIAPTQYDENEHMLRGVVHDPTARRMGGVAGHAGLFSTADDLAKFAQALLNGGGGILSPLTVEKMTTPETPPAAPLLRGFGWDIDSPFSSNRGDLLPVGSFGHTGFTGTSIWIDPTTRTYIILLTNAVHPRGKGNAVALRSKVATEIAAALPLTTDEKEKLRWLSITGYNEAQSGGRRIGTRNASVKNGIDVLEAHNFDVLKQPEGKKRIGLVTNQTGADIAGVRTIDILAQAPGISLDAIFSPEHGVTGAVDTTDINNSKDSATGVAVYSVYGATDAARHPPEEVVKNLDAIVFDIQDAGVRFYTYETTLGYFLEAAAKAGIELIVLDRPDPITGSFVQGPVSDAGRESFTNYWTVPVRHGMTIGELAKMFNTERNLNARLTVVPMEGWQRGDWFDSTGLSWVNPSPNLRSVTEAALYPGVALIEGTNISVGRGTDTPFELVGAPWIKSRELATYLNARAIAGVRFVPVTFTPSSAVYSGQQCQGVNILLTERNALDAPELGLELAAALHKLYATDFKIERMSELLVNQAAFDALVAGQDPRRIAQDWQDNLAKFQQIRKKYLIY
;
A
#
# COMPACT_ATOMS: atom_id res chain seq x y z
N MET A 1 43.76 29.00 31.45
CA MET A 1 43.36 30.02 32.43
C MET A 1 41.85 29.90 32.59
N MET A 2 41.44 29.35 33.67
CA MET A 2 40.42 29.80 34.66
C MET A 2 39.04 30.13 34.05
N SER A 3 37.91 29.67 34.52
CA SER A 3 37.52 29.11 35.82
C SER A 3 36.05 28.62 35.74
N SER A 4 35.87 27.46 36.28
CA SER A 4 34.66 26.87 36.87
C SER A 4 33.62 27.84 37.47
N ARG A 5 32.32 27.47 37.37
CA ARG A 5 31.44 27.50 38.57
C ARG A 5 30.18 26.63 38.37
N THR A 6 30.18 25.58 39.15
CA THR A 6 29.05 24.75 39.56
C THR A 6 27.99 25.54 40.33
N ARG A 7 26.69 25.24 40.14
CA ARG A 7 25.66 25.39 41.20
C ARG A 7 24.72 24.21 41.18
N ARG A 8 24.78 23.44 42.24
CA ARG A 8 23.75 22.53 42.76
C ARG A 8 22.68 23.31 43.52
N SER A 9 21.45 22.88 43.46
CA SER A 9 20.43 22.87 44.54
C SER A 9 19.09 22.46 43.94
N ARG A 10 18.20 21.79 44.52
CA ARG A 10 17.95 21.07 45.76
C ARG A 10 16.68 20.26 45.52
N VAL A 11 16.69 19.03 45.91
CA VAL A 11 15.52 18.17 46.13
C VAL A 11 14.66 18.78 47.24
N ARG A 12 13.34 18.74 47.06
CA ARG A 12 12.38 18.83 48.15
C ARG A 12 11.36 17.71 48.04
N ASP A 13 11.49 16.79 48.96
CA ASP A 13 10.45 15.87 49.38
C ASP A 13 9.25 16.65 49.92
N LEU A 14 8.06 16.16 49.61
CA LEU A 14 6.88 16.45 50.38
C LEU A 14 6.06 15.16 50.57
N THR A 15 6.05 14.77 51.80
CA THR A 15 5.36 13.68 52.47
C THR A 15 3.82 13.84 52.45
N ILE A 16 3.17 12.70 52.38
CA ILE A 16 1.72 12.49 52.57
C ILE A 16 1.34 12.59 54.04
N PRO A 17 0.15 13.04 54.40
CA PRO A 17 -0.54 12.54 55.56
C PRO A 17 -1.86 11.86 55.23
N GLY A 18 -2.09 10.77 55.91
CA GLY A 18 -3.21 9.86 55.72
C GLY A 18 -4.47 10.21 56.53
N ASN A 19 -5.45 9.36 56.25
CA ASN A 19 -6.61 8.96 57.04
C ASN A 19 -7.69 9.97 57.41
N HIS A 20 -8.89 9.72 56.88
CA HIS A 20 -10.06 9.50 57.79
C HIS A 20 -11.14 8.66 57.04
N HIS A 21 -11.50 7.54 57.69
CA HIS A 21 -12.68 6.71 57.45
C HIS A 21 -13.97 7.50 57.67
N HIS A 22 -14.93 7.41 56.73
CA HIS A 22 -16.36 7.36 57.08
C HIS A 22 -17.07 6.37 56.13
N GLY A 23 -17.65 5.37 56.76
CA GLY A 23 -18.41 4.33 56.10
C GLY A 23 -19.79 4.82 55.67
N LEU A 24 -20.21 4.33 54.53
CA LEU A 24 -21.62 4.33 54.12
C LEU A 24 -22.00 2.88 53.80
N ARG A 25 -22.82 2.31 54.74
CA ARG A 25 -23.55 1.06 54.49
C ARG A 25 -24.60 1.30 53.41
N ALA A 26 -24.44 0.68 52.26
CA ALA A 26 -25.50 0.55 51.30
C ALA A 26 -26.27 -0.73 51.56
N LEU A 27 -27.52 -0.61 51.94
CA LEU A 27 -28.51 -1.68 52.06
C LEU A 27 -28.77 -2.25 50.66
N CYS A 28 -28.29 -3.43 50.42
CA CYS A 28 -28.67 -4.23 49.26
C CYS A 28 -30.02 -4.89 49.58
N SER A 29 -31.10 -4.41 48.95
CA SER A 29 -32.43 -4.99 49.09
C SER A 29 -32.51 -6.29 48.27
N THR A 30 -32.92 -7.37 48.93
CA THR A 30 -33.10 -8.72 48.40
C THR A 30 -34.15 -8.85 47.28
N HIS A 31 -34.79 -7.76 46.86
CA HIS A 31 -35.83 -7.77 45.84
C HIS A 31 -35.30 -7.68 44.39
N SER A 32 -34.09 -7.20 44.17
CA SER A 32 -33.51 -7.11 42.83
C SER A 32 -32.94 -8.45 42.31
N LEU A 33 -32.58 -9.34 43.19
CA LEU A 33 -32.03 -10.65 42.80
C LEU A 33 -33.15 -11.65 42.40
N GLN A 34 -34.35 -11.52 42.97
CA GLN A 34 -35.49 -12.36 42.61
C GLN A 34 -36.11 -11.93 41.26
N ALA A 35 -36.07 -10.65 40.91
CA ALA A 35 -36.53 -10.16 39.58
C ALA A 35 -35.58 -10.61 38.45
N PHE A 36 -34.28 -10.66 38.70
CA PHE A 36 -33.32 -11.12 37.71
C PHE A 36 -33.39 -12.62 37.46
N LEU A 37 -33.59 -13.43 38.50
CA LEU A 37 -33.78 -14.88 38.35
C LEU A 37 -35.11 -15.22 37.64
N ALA A 38 -36.18 -14.45 37.87
CA ALA A 38 -37.45 -14.65 37.21
C ALA A 38 -37.42 -14.35 35.70
N ILE A 39 -36.65 -13.35 35.27
CA ILE A 39 -36.48 -13.01 33.85
C ILE A 39 -35.61 -14.02 33.11
N VAL A 40 -34.56 -14.56 33.74
CA VAL A 40 -33.70 -15.60 33.15
C VAL A 40 -34.46 -16.93 33.03
N THR A 41 -35.34 -17.26 34.00
CA THR A 41 -36.15 -18.47 33.93
C THR A 41 -37.26 -18.35 32.88
N LEU A 42 -37.85 -17.17 32.71
CA LEU A 42 -38.90 -16.94 31.68
C LEU A 42 -38.28 -16.97 30.22
N VAL A 43 -37.07 -16.50 30.03
CA VAL A 43 -36.37 -16.57 28.72
C VAL A 43 -35.98 -18.02 28.41
N LEU A 44 -35.57 -18.82 29.41
CA LEU A 44 -35.24 -20.23 29.19
C LEU A 44 -36.51 -21.12 28.99
N LEU A 45 -37.67 -20.76 29.52
CA LEU A 45 -38.96 -21.45 29.25
C LEU A 45 -39.53 -21.04 27.86
N ALA A 46 -39.32 -19.82 27.39
CA ALA A 46 -39.79 -19.39 26.07
C ALA A 46 -38.99 -20.02 24.93
N THR A 47 -37.73 -20.39 25.16
CA THR A 47 -36.90 -21.12 24.17
C THR A 47 -37.19 -22.63 24.13
N ALA A 48 -37.70 -23.20 25.20
CA ALA A 48 -38.09 -24.64 25.25
C ALA A 48 -39.48 -24.91 24.61
N THR A 49 -40.39 -23.91 24.55
CA THR A 49 -41.73 -24.09 23.95
C THR A 49 -41.78 -23.80 22.47
N ALA A 50 -40.77 -23.15 21.86
CA ALA A 50 -40.64 -22.95 20.40
C ALA A 50 -40.08 -24.17 19.64
N ALA A 51 -39.53 -25.17 20.37
CA ALA A 51 -38.97 -26.36 19.75
C ALA A 51 -39.97 -27.55 19.66
N ALA A 52 -41.21 -27.39 20.11
CA ALA A 52 -42.19 -28.47 20.19
C ALA A 52 -43.38 -28.39 19.23
N ALA A 53 -43.36 -27.48 18.22
CA ALA A 53 -44.49 -27.31 17.31
C ALA A 53 -44.05 -27.28 15.83
N ALA A 54 -43.29 -28.30 15.37
CA ALA A 54 -43.17 -28.63 13.95
C ALA A 54 -42.74 -30.10 13.77
N ALA A 55 -43.56 -31.01 14.15
CA ALA A 55 -43.49 -32.38 13.68
C ALA A 55 -44.43 -32.54 12.46
N ARG A 56 -43.86 -32.64 11.28
CA ARG A 56 -44.52 -33.21 10.10
C ARG A 56 -44.06 -34.64 9.88
N PRO A 57 -44.96 -35.55 9.58
CA PRO A 57 -44.55 -36.90 9.20
C PRO A 57 -44.25 -36.91 7.70
N ASP A 58 -43.05 -37.32 7.35
CA ASP A 58 -42.86 -38.26 6.22
C ASP A 58 -41.34 -38.42 5.96
N GLY A 59 -40.96 -39.70 5.85
CA GLY A 59 -39.62 -40.20 5.86
C GLY A 59 -38.73 -39.69 4.74
N GLN A 60 -37.72 -38.88 5.15
CA GLN A 60 -36.44 -38.81 4.46
C GLN A 60 -35.34 -39.01 5.49
N PRO A 61 -34.31 -39.79 5.20
CA PRO A 61 -33.23 -40.04 6.15
C PRO A 61 -32.51 -38.73 6.45
N SER A 62 -32.36 -38.41 7.75
CA SER A 62 -31.51 -37.35 8.26
C SER A 62 -30.14 -37.46 7.57
N ALA A 63 -29.75 -36.38 6.87
CA ALA A 63 -28.40 -36.26 6.37
C ALA A 63 -27.46 -36.27 7.59
N ALA A 64 -26.63 -37.28 7.67
CA ALA A 64 -25.50 -37.31 8.58
C ALA A 64 -24.67 -36.06 8.40
N PRO A 65 -23.98 -35.53 9.43
CA PRO A 65 -23.05 -34.41 9.28
C PRO A 65 -22.10 -34.80 8.17
N ALA A 66 -21.97 -33.91 7.16
CA ALA A 66 -21.11 -34.12 6.02
C ALA A 66 -19.73 -34.53 6.50
N ALA A 67 -19.36 -35.78 6.25
CA ALA A 67 -17.99 -36.24 6.47
C ALA A 67 -17.08 -35.29 5.74
N SER A 68 -16.01 -34.83 6.41
CA SER A 68 -14.93 -34.07 5.77
C SER A 68 -14.51 -34.85 4.52
N ALA A 69 -14.81 -34.35 3.34
CA ALA A 69 -14.44 -35.01 2.10
C ALA A 69 -12.90 -35.01 2.06
N ASP A 70 -12.30 -36.17 2.17
CA ASP A 70 -10.87 -36.34 1.93
C ASP A 70 -10.56 -36.03 0.46
N ALA A 71 -9.36 -35.49 0.20
CA ALA A 71 -8.91 -35.20 -1.16
C ALA A 71 -9.15 -36.41 -2.10
N ASN A 72 -9.58 -36.14 -3.33
CA ASN A 72 -9.95 -37.20 -4.28
C ASN A 72 -8.78 -38.17 -4.55
N PRO A 73 -8.83 -39.41 -4.08
CA PRO A 73 -7.70 -40.35 -4.17
C PRO A 73 -7.35 -40.72 -5.61
N VAL A 74 -8.29 -40.66 -6.53
CA VAL A 74 -8.05 -40.96 -7.95
C VAL A 74 -7.19 -39.89 -8.60
N ARG A 75 -7.45 -38.63 -8.29
CA ARG A 75 -6.62 -37.51 -8.78
C ARG A 75 -5.26 -37.46 -8.10
N LEU A 76 -5.17 -37.75 -6.84
CA LEU A 76 -3.87 -37.85 -6.16
C LEU A 76 -3.02 -38.98 -6.71
N ALA A 77 -3.63 -40.08 -7.20
CA ALA A 77 -2.93 -41.14 -7.93
C ALA A 77 -2.37 -40.71 -9.30
N ALA A 78 -2.98 -39.70 -9.95
CA ALA A 78 -2.47 -39.16 -11.21
C ALA A 78 -1.12 -38.44 -11.03
N VAL A 79 -0.84 -37.90 -9.85
CA VAL A 79 0.44 -37.29 -9.51
C VAL A 79 1.60 -38.27 -9.59
N ASP A 80 1.33 -39.58 -9.34
CA ASP A 80 2.33 -40.66 -9.49
C ASP A 80 2.84 -40.73 -10.92
N ALA A 81 1.94 -40.73 -11.89
CA ALA A 81 2.29 -40.81 -13.31
C ALA A 81 3.10 -39.59 -13.76
N ILE A 82 2.76 -38.40 -13.28
CA ILE A 82 3.46 -37.16 -13.60
C ILE A 82 4.91 -37.21 -13.10
N ILE A 83 5.12 -37.63 -11.85
CA ILE A 83 6.47 -37.71 -11.27
C ILE A 83 7.29 -38.83 -11.91
N GLN A 84 6.68 -40.02 -12.16
CA GLN A 84 7.35 -41.11 -12.82
C GLN A 84 7.73 -40.79 -14.26
N GLN A 85 6.90 -40.03 -14.98
CA GLN A 85 7.23 -39.53 -16.31
C GLN A 85 8.46 -38.62 -16.27
N ALA A 86 8.50 -37.66 -15.33
CA ALA A 86 9.64 -36.77 -15.19
C ALA A 86 10.95 -37.49 -14.86
N ILE A 87 10.86 -38.61 -14.11
CA ILE A 87 12.03 -39.49 -13.83
C ILE A 87 12.43 -40.25 -15.12
N ALA A 88 11.46 -40.77 -15.86
CA ALA A 88 11.72 -41.52 -17.10
C ALA A 88 12.33 -40.64 -18.20
N GLU A 89 11.93 -39.38 -18.26
CA GLU A 89 12.49 -38.36 -19.15
C GLU A 89 13.87 -37.84 -18.70
N GLY A 90 14.35 -38.23 -17.52
CA GLY A 90 15.62 -37.76 -16.97
C GLY A 90 15.61 -36.33 -16.43
N ASN A 91 14.44 -35.74 -16.27
CA ASN A 91 14.29 -34.38 -15.73
C ASN A 91 14.68 -34.31 -14.25
N ILE A 92 14.42 -35.38 -13.51
CA ILE A 92 14.82 -35.55 -12.09
C ILE A 92 15.27 -36.99 -11.81
N PRO A 93 16.17 -37.23 -10.87
CA PRO A 93 16.56 -38.59 -10.48
C PRO A 93 15.51 -39.28 -9.61
N GLY A 94 14.77 -38.51 -8.84
CA GLY A 94 13.74 -38.95 -7.91
C GLY A 94 13.19 -37.75 -7.11
N ALA A 95 12.18 -37.99 -6.28
CA ALA A 95 11.55 -36.96 -5.48
C ALA A 95 10.93 -37.52 -4.19
N VAL A 96 10.72 -36.63 -3.22
CA VAL A 96 9.80 -36.81 -2.09
C VAL A 96 8.70 -35.76 -2.21
N LEU A 97 7.46 -36.20 -2.20
CA LEU A 97 6.27 -35.34 -2.22
C LEU A 97 5.50 -35.51 -0.90
N ILE A 98 5.17 -34.39 -0.26
CA ILE A 98 4.22 -34.32 0.86
C ILE A 98 3.16 -33.25 0.53
N VAL A 99 1.90 -33.61 0.74
CA VAL A 99 0.77 -32.67 0.66
C VAL A 99 0.01 -32.71 1.99
N GLY A 100 -0.13 -31.53 2.57
CA GLY A 100 -1.03 -31.34 3.73
C GLY A 100 -2.28 -30.58 3.34
N HIS A 101 -3.41 -30.97 3.92
CA HIS A 101 -4.68 -30.27 3.75
C HIS A 101 -5.48 -30.34 5.04
N ASN A 102 -6.03 -29.18 5.47
CA ASN A 102 -6.80 -29.07 6.71
C ASN A 102 -6.13 -29.67 7.95
N GLY A 103 -4.81 -29.45 8.09
CA GLY A 103 -4.03 -29.92 9.25
C GLY A 103 -3.64 -31.40 9.22
N LYS A 104 -3.92 -32.11 8.11
CA LYS A 104 -3.56 -33.51 7.94
C LYS A 104 -2.64 -33.69 6.72
N VAL A 105 -1.69 -34.62 6.82
CA VAL A 105 -0.94 -35.07 5.65
C VAL A 105 -1.84 -36.02 4.84
N VAL A 106 -2.26 -35.56 3.66
CA VAL A 106 -3.15 -36.35 2.76
C VAL A 106 -2.40 -37.11 1.70
N TYR A 107 -1.13 -36.76 1.47
CA TYR A 107 -0.29 -37.48 0.52
C TYR A 107 1.19 -37.42 0.98
N ARG A 108 1.91 -38.56 0.92
CA ARG A 108 3.30 -38.68 1.35
C ARG A 108 3.97 -39.88 0.64
N LYS A 109 4.90 -39.59 -0.29
CA LYS A 109 5.52 -40.65 -1.10
C LYS A 109 6.91 -40.25 -1.58
N ALA A 110 7.79 -41.29 -1.70
CA ALA A 110 9.10 -41.16 -2.32
C ALA A 110 9.13 -41.88 -3.68
N TYR A 111 9.87 -41.35 -4.64
CA TYR A 111 9.96 -41.83 -6.01
C TYR A 111 11.39 -41.89 -6.51
N GLY A 112 11.69 -42.88 -7.34
CA GLY A 112 12.96 -42.97 -8.05
C GLY A 112 14.18 -43.13 -7.13
N SER A 113 15.24 -42.39 -7.46
CA SER A 113 16.57 -42.54 -6.82
C SER A 113 17.00 -41.23 -6.18
N ARG A 114 17.57 -41.24 -5.00
CA ARG A 114 18.28 -40.10 -4.39
C ARG A 114 19.65 -39.87 -5.00
N ALA A 115 20.28 -40.95 -5.49
CA ALA A 115 21.56 -40.86 -6.22
C ALA A 115 21.51 -41.78 -7.46
N LEU A 116 22.09 -41.31 -8.55
CA LEU A 116 22.35 -42.07 -9.76
C LEU A 116 23.83 -42.44 -9.84
N GLU A 117 24.70 -41.54 -9.41
CA GLU A 117 26.15 -41.67 -9.39
C GLU A 117 26.72 -41.40 -7.99
N PRO A 118 27.86 -42.00 -7.63
CA PRO A 118 28.60 -43.06 -8.36
C PRO A 118 27.90 -44.44 -8.33
N LYS A 119 26.87 -44.59 -7.48
CA LYS A 119 26.02 -45.77 -7.34
C LYS A 119 24.57 -45.35 -7.17
N ARG A 120 23.69 -46.10 -7.86
CA ARG A 120 22.24 -45.87 -7.71
C ARG A 120 21.78 -46.21 -6.30
N GLU A 121 21.10 -45.25 -5.66
CA GLU A 121 20.50 -45.39 -4.34
C GLU A 121 18.99 -45.04 -4.40
N PRO A 122 18.11 -45.81 -3.78
CA PRO A 122 16.68 -45.51 -3.79
C PRO A 122 16.39 -44.21 -3.02
N MET A 123 15.41 -43.45 -3.49
CA MET A 123 14.83 -42.36 -2.70
C MET A 123 14.04 -42.90 -1.52
N THR A 124 14.20 -42.30 -0.35
CA THR A 124 13.47 -42.64 0.87
C THR A 124 12.78 -41.42 1.46
N LEU A 125 11.72 -41.63 2.24
CA LEU A 125 10.97 -40.53 2.85
C LEU A 125 11.81 -39.68 3.81
N ASP A 126 12.83 -40.27 4.43
CA ASP A 126 13.77 -39.60 5.34
C ASP A 126 15.02 -39.05 4.62
N THR A 127 15.00 -38.96 3.28
CA THR A 127 16.04 -38.32 2.49
C THR A 127 16.16 -36.85 2.85
N VAL A 128 17.39 -36.43 3.12
CA VAL A 128 17.75 -35.05 3.41
C VAL A 128 18.19 -34.35 2.15
N PHE A 129 17.69 -33.17 1.88
CA PHE A 129 17.99 -32.39 0.66
C PHE A 129 18.70 -31.08 0.99
N ASP A 130 19.60 -30.68 0.12
CA ASP A 130 20.07 -29.30 0.05
C ASP A 130 18.92 -28.43 -0.47
N LEU A 131 18.44 -27.53 0.36
CA LEU A 131 17.26 -26.72 0.09
C LEU A 131 17.52 -25.52 -0.82
N ALA A 132 18.79 -25.17 -1.06
CA ALA A 132 19.19 -24.00 -1.82
C ALA A 132 18.43 -22.74 -1.32
N SER A 133 17.78 -22.00 -2.22
CA SER A 133 17.10 -20.75 -1.90
C SER A 133 15.88 -20.87 -0.97
N LEU A 134 15.38 -22.06 -0.65
CA LEU A 134 14.40 -22.18 0.43
C LEU A 134 14.98 -21.73 1.79
N THR A 135 16.32 -21.68 1.92
CA THR A 135 17.00 -21.09 3.06
C THR A 135 16.52 -19.68 3.35
N LYS A 136 16.30 -18.88 2.29
CA LYS A 136 15.84 -17.48 2.39
C LYS A 136 14.58 -17.35 3.21
N VAL A 137 13.59 -18.19 2.95
CA VAL A 137 12.26 -18.08 3.59
C VAL A 137 12.19 -18.83 4.92
N ILE A 138 12.84 -19.98 5.02
CA ILE A 138 12.75 -20.85 6.19
C ILE A 138 13.62 -20.32 7.34
N ALA A 139 14.88 -19.97 7.05
CA ALA A 139 15.82 -19.49 8.05
C ALA A 139 15.85 -17.96 8.12
N THR A 140 16.24 -17.27 7.04
CA THR A 140 16.62 -15.86 7.09
C THR A 140 15.41 -14.94 7.25
N THR A 141 14.40 -15.04 6.38
CA THR A 141 13.17 -14.20 6.52
C THR A 141 12.51 -14.42 7.87
N THR A 142 12.34 -15.68 8.27
CA THR A 142 11.71 -16.00 9.56
C THR A 142 12.48 -15.38 10.72
N SER A 143 13.83 -15.45 10.70
CA SER A 143 14.68 -14.81 11.73
C SER A 143 14.55 -13.28 11.73
N VAL A 144 14.57 -12.64 10.56
CA VAL A 144 14.37 -11.19 10.45
C VAL A 144 13.02 -10.80 11.02
N MET A 145 11.94 -11.53 10.67
CA MET A 145 10.60 -11.22 11.14
C MET A 145 10.44 -11.45 12.66
N GLN A 146 11.14 -12.40 13.25
CA GLN A 146 11.21 -12.53 14.71
C GLN A 146 11.90 -11.31 15.35
N LEU A 147 12.95 -10.78 14.75
CA LEU A 147 13.61 -9.54 15.22
C LEU A 147 12.72 -8.31 15.04
N VAL A 148 11.85 -8.30 14.02
CA VAL A 148 10.81 -7.28 13.84
C VAL A 148 9.77 -7.37 14.97
N GLU A 149 9.27 -8.54 15.32
CA GLU A 149 8.36 -8.75 16.45
C GLU A 149 8.96 -8.29 17.78
N GLN A 150 10.26 -8.48 17.96
CA GLN A 150 10.99 -8.03 19.15
C GLN A 150 11.25 -6.51 19.16
N GLY A 151 10.85 -5.77 18.13
CA GLY A 151 11.11 -4.35 17.98
C GLY A 151 12.59 -4.00 17.74
N LYS A 152 13.44 -4.98 17.50
CA LYS A 152 14.87 -4.78 17.25
C LYS A 152 15.18 -4.34 15.81
N VAL A 153 14.31 -4.70 14.87
CA VAL A 153 14.40 -4.35 13.45
C VAL A 153 13.09 -3.70 13.01
N ARG A 154 13.15 -2.65 12.20
CA ARG A 154 11.99 -2.09 11.51
C ARG A 154 12.15 -2.27 10.01
N LEU A 155 11.08 -2.65 9.34
CA LEU A 155 11.11 -2.96 7.91
C LEU A 155 11.50 -1.76 7.02
N ASN A 156 11.09 -0.55 7.41
CA ASN A 156 11.39 0.67 6.69
C ASN A 156 12.69 1.37 7.15
N ASP A 157 13.38 0.83 8.15
CA ASP A 157 14.67 1.37 8.51
C ASP A 157 15.71 1.09 7.41
N PRO A 158 16.65 2.02 7.15
CA PRO A 158 17.78 1.74 6.28
C PRO A 158 18.63 0.62 6.89
N VAL A 159 19.18 -0.20 6.03
CA VAL A 159 20.10 -1.28 6.43
C VAL A 159 21.30 -0.72 7.20
N THR A 160 21.74 0.48 6.85
CA THR A 160 22.86 1.20 7.49
C THR A 160 22.66 1.44 8.99
N LYS A 161 21.43 1.50 9.45
CA LYS A 161 21.14 1.59 10.89
C LYS A 161 21.67 0.39 11.67
N TYR A 162 21.70 -0.78 11.06
CA TYR A 162 22.12 -2.05 11.65
C TYR A 162 23.54 -2.45 11.21
N LEU A 163 23.85 -2.17 9.94
CA LEU A 163 25.11 -2.46 9.27
C LEU A 163 25.67 -1.16 8.66
N PRO A 164 26.36 -0.30 9.43
CA PRO A 164 26.83 1.00 8.94
C PRO A 164 27.68 0.93 7.68
N ASP A 165 28.50 -0.11 7.53
CA ASP A 165 29.37 -0.29 6.36
C ASP A 165 28.60 -0.56 5.06
N PHE A 166 27.30 -0.87 5.14
CA PHE A 166 26.45 -1.07 3.97
C PHE A 166 26.19 0.22 3.18
N GLY A 167 26.29 1.41 3.82
CA GLY A 167 26.02 2.72 3.19
C GLY A 167 26.97 3.12 2.08
N GLN A 168 28.01 2.33 1.81
CA GLN A 168 28.94 2.60 0.71
C GLN A 168 28.23 2.56 -0.65
N ASN A 169 28.77 3.33 -1.61
CA ASN A 169 28.33 3.31 -3.01
C ASN A 169 26.84 3.65 -3.22
N GLY A 170 26.29 4.57 -2.41
CA GLY A 170 24.93 5.10 -2.58
C GLY A 170 23.81 4.18 -2.08
N LYS A 171 24.11 3.30 -1.12
CA LYS A 171 23.14 2.37 -0.52
C LYS A 171 22.55 2.87 0.82
N ASP A 172 22.79 4.12 1.20
CA ASP A 172 22.38 4.68 2.49
C ASP A 172 20.88 4.52 2.77
N ASP A 173 20.05 4.62 1.74
CA ASP A 173 18.59 4.59 1.81
C ASP A 173 17.96 3.22 1.51
N VAL A 174 18.76 2.19 1.22
CA VAL A 174 18.21 0.84 1.01
C VAL A 174 17.64 0.31 2.31
N THR A 175 16.35 -0.05 2.29
CA THR A 175 15.62 -0.52 3.49
C THR A 175 15.66 -2.04 3.63
N VAL A 176 15.41 -2.52 4.86
CA VAL A 176 15.22 -3.95 5.15
C VAL A 176 14.08 -4.54 4.29
N ARG A 177 12.97 -3.79 4.11
CA ARG A 177 11.86 -4.16 3.22
C ARG A 177 12.34 -4.43 1.80
N GLN A 178 13.17 -3.55 1.23
CA GLN A 178 13.65 -3.68 -0.15
C GLN A 178 14.58 -4.87 -0.33
N LEU A 179 15.38 -5.21 0.67
CA LEU A 179 16.15 -6.48 0.65
C LEU A 179 15.22 -7.70 0.63
N LEU A 180 14.22 -7.74 1.53
CA LEU A 180 13.27 -8.86 1.65
C LEU A 180 12.38 -9.05 0.42
N THR A 181 12.12 -7.99 -0.36
CA THR A 181 11.27 -8.04 -1.56
C THR A 181 12.05 -8.11 -2.87
N HIS A 182 13.38 -8.09 -2.82
CA HIS A 182 14.27 -8.03 -3.99
C HIS A 182 14.11 -6.74 -4.84
N TYR A 183 13.80 -5.64 -4.17
CA TYR A 183 13.72 -4.30 -4.77
C TYR A 183 14.85 -3.36 -4.29
N SER A 184 15.95 -3.92 -3.80
CA SER A 184 17.11 -3.15 -3.33
C SER A 184 17.90 -2.47 -4.46
N GLY A 185 17.86 -3.02 -5.67
CA GLY A 185 18.67 -2.60 -6.80
C GLY A 185 20.06 -3.25 -6.84
N LEU A 186 20.38 -4.18 -5.92
CA LEU A 186 21.65 -4.89 -5.89
C LEU A 186 21.77 -5.94 -7.01
N GLU A 187 23.03 -6.29 -7.36
CA GLU A 187 23.37 -7.38 -8.26
C GLU A 187 22.78 -8.73 -7.81
N PRO A 188 22.59 -9.69 -8.74
CA PRO A 188 22.08 -11.02 -8.40
C PRO A 188 22.93 -11.81 -7.42
N ASP A 189 24.25 -11.79 -7.54
CA ASP A 189 25.19 -12.53 -6.70
C ASP A 189 26.55 -11.85 -6.65
N LEU A 190 27.40 -12.27 -5.68
CA LEU A 190 28.77 -11.80 -5.54
C LEU A 190 29.65 -12.31 -6.70
N ASP A 191 30.69 -11.54 -7.05
CA ASP A 191 31.64 -11.97 -8.08
C ASP A 191 32.41 -13.22 -7.66
N LEU A 192 32.21 -14.31 -8.40
CA LEU A 192 32.91 -15.58 -8.19
C LEU A 192 34.16 -15.74 -9.06
N LYS A 193 34.43 -14.81 -9.99
CA LYS A 193 35.60 -14.88 -10.88
C LYS A 193 36.88 -14.68 -10.11
N THR A 194 36.87 -13.78 -9.16
CA THR A 194 37.99 -13.54 -8.25
C THR A 194 37.96 -14.57 -7.12
N PRO A 195 39.05 -15.27 -6.81
CA PRO A 195 39.09 -16.17 -5.67
C PRO A 195 38.90 -15.41 -4.34
N TRP A 196 37.97 -15.85 -3.52
CA TRP A 196 37.79 -15.40 -2.15
C TRP A 196 37.22 -16.55 -1.31
N GLU A 197 37.37 -16.47 0.01
CA GLU A 197 36.92 -17.47 0.97
C GLU A 197 36.59 -16.83 2.31
N GLY A 198 35.66 -17.43 3.03
CA GLY A 198 35.22 -17.00 4.35
C GLY A 198 34.00 -16.09 4.36
N LYS A 199 33.17 -16.23 5.40
CA LYS A 199 31.94 -15.52 5.61
C LYS A 199 32.16 -14.00 5.72
N GLU A 200 33.15 -13.57 6.47
CA GLU A 200 33.49 -12.16 6.65
C GLU A 200 33.88 -11.49 5.32
N THR A 201 34.63 -12.19 4.47
CA THR A 201 34.96 -11.69 3.12
C THR A 201 33.69 -11.46 2.30
N ALA A 202 32.76 -12.42 2.30
CA ALA A 202 31.47 -12.27 1.61
C ALA A 202 30.65 -11.08 2.13
N TYR A 203 30.62 -10.88 3.45
CA TYR A 203 29.93 -9.73 4.06
C TYR A 203 30.58 -8.42 3.60
N HIS A 204 31.91 -8.31 3.62
CA HIS A 204 32.60 -7.12 3.11
C HIS A 204 32.30 -6.86 1.63
N MET A 205 32.27 -7.90 0.80
CA MET A 205 31.92 -7.76 -0.62
C MET A 205 30.47 -7.27 -0.78
N ALA A 206 29.51 -7.85 -0.05
CA ALA A 206 28.12 -7.41 -0.09
C ALA A 206 27.96 -5.94 0.38
N MET A 207 28.72 -5.52 1.40
CA MET A 207 28.74 -4.13 1.87
C MET A 207 29.36 -3.18 0.82
N ALA A 208 30.33 -3.64 0.04
CA ALA A 208 31.01 -2.83 -0.98
C ALA A 208 30.30 -2.83 -2.34
N GLU A 209 29.25 -3.63 -2.52
CA GLU A 209 28.52 -3.75 -3.81
C GLU A 209 27.90 -2.42 -4.24
N THR A 210 27.71 -2.25 -5.55
CA THR A 210 27.06 -1.09 -6.15
C THR A 210 25.62 -1.39 -6.55
N LEU A 211 24.77 -0.35 -6.61
CA LEU A 211 23.42 -0.51 -7.12
C LEU A 211 23.39 -0.49 -8.64
N GLN A 212 22.70 -1.46 -9.25
CA GLN A 212 22.38 -1.46 -10.68
C GLN A 212 21.14 -0.64 -11.00
N ASN A 213 20.20 -0.59 -10.07
CA ASN A 213 18.93 0.13 -10.21
C ASN A 213 18.69 0.97 -8.96
N PRO A 214 17.95 2.08 -9.07
CA PRO A 214 17.49 2.81 -7.88
C PRO A 214 16.68 1.89 -6.95
N PRO A 215 16.86 2.00 -5.63
CA PRO A 215 16.08 1.23 -4.67
C PRO A 215 14.57 1.41 -4.87
N GLY A 216 13.82 0.31 -4.88
CA GLY A 216 12.37 0.31 -5.09
C GLY A 216 11.91 0.38 -6.55
N SER A 217 12.81 0.58 -7.53
CA SER A 217 12.43 0.81 -8.94
C SER A 217 12.26 -0.45 -9.78
N ALA A 218 13.02 -1.50 -9.48
CA ALA A 218 13.05 -2.73 -10.28
C ALA A 218 13.19 -3.96 -9.40
N PHE A 219 12.52 -5.04 -9.81
CA PHE A 219 12.71 -6.34 -9.23
C PHE A 219 13.99 -6.98 -9.81
N VAL A 220 14.94 -7.27 -8.93
CA VAL A 220 16.15 -8.06 -9.26
C VAL A 220 16.31 -9.13 -8.20
N TYR A 221 16.06 -10.39 -8.55
CA TYR A 221 16.31 -11.50 -7.63
C TYR A 221 17.80 -11.53 -7.27
N SER A 222 18.12 -11.22 -6.02
CA SER A 222 19.48 -11.02 -5.56
C SER A 222 19.80 -11.86 -4.32
N ASP A 223 20.82 -12.67 -4.40
CA ASP A 223 21.37 -13.44 -3.29
C ASP A 223 22.12 -12.52 -2.31
N ILE A 224 22.69 -11.42 -2.80
CA ILE A 224 23.35 -10.39 -1.98
C ILE A 224 22.38 -9.80 -0.95
N ASN A 225 21.11 -9.60 -1.31
CA ASN A 225 20.07 -9.18 -0.36
C ASN A 225 20.03 -10.09 0.86
N PHE A 226 20.04 -11.38 0.63
CA PHE A 226 19.89 -12.37 1.70
C PHE A 226 21.22 -12.66 2.42
N ILE A 227 22.36 -12.49 1.76
CA ILE A 227 23.68 -12.45 2.42
C ILE A 227 23.69 -11.29 3.43
N THR A 228 23.25 -10.10 3.00
CA THR A 228 23.13 -8.90 3.86
C THR A 228 22.13 -9.10 5.00
N LEU A 229 20.95 -9.70 4.73
CA LEU A 229 19.98 -10.03 5.78
C LEU A 229 20.51 -11.06 6.78
N GLY A 230 21.30 -12.03 6.33
CA GLY A 230 22.02 -12.96 7.22
C GLY A 230 22.96 -12.22 8.18
N ALA A 231 23.78 -11.31 7.65
CA ALA A 231 24.67 -10.46 8.45
C ALA A 231 23.88 -9.58 9.43
N LEU A 232 22.71 -9.04 9.00
CA LEU A 232 21.82 -8.26 9.86
C LEU A 232 21.29 -9.10 11.04
N VAL A 233 20.85 -10.33 10.78
CA VAL A 233 20.39 -11.24 11.84
C VAL A 233 21.51 -11.47 12.86
N GLU A 234 22.70 -11.80 12.42
CA GLU A 234 23.85 -12.02 13.30
C GLU A 234 24.21 -10.77 14.11
N LYS A 235 24.24 -9.62 13.46
CA LYS A 235 24.57 -8.34 14.11
C LYS A 235 23.57 -7.93 15.19
N VAL A 236 22.28 -8.07 14.89
CA VAL A 236 21.20 -7.58 15.77
C VAL A 236 20.90 -8.59 16.90
N SER A 237 20.99 -9.89 16.61
CA SER A 237 20.75 -10.92 17.62
C SER A 237 21.96 -11.19 18.52
N GLY A 238 23.17 -11.00 17.99
CA GLY A 238 24.41 -11.42 18.62
C GLY A 238 24.69 -12.93 18.52
N GLU A 239 23.92 -13.66 17.70
CA GLU A 239 24.03 -15.11 17.48
C GLU A 239 24.34 -15.39 16.00
N PRO A 240 25.22 -16.37 15.68
CA PRO A 240 25.35 -16.87 14.31
C PRO A 240 24.02 -17.31 13.71
N LEU A 241 23.80 -17.09 12.41
CA LEU A 241 22.53 -17.35 11.73
C LEU A 241 22.03 -18.80 11.92
N ASP A 242 22.91 -19.76 11.82
CA ASP A 242 22.58 -21.19 11.98
C ASP A 242 22.20 -21.55 13.43
N GLU A 243 22.86 -20.94 14.42
CA GLU A 243 22.49 -21.10 15.84
C GLU A 243 21.16 -20.42 16.14
N TYR A 244 20.97 -19.19 15.65
CA TYR A 244 19.73 -18.46 15.80
C TYR A 244 18.54 -19.25 15.21
N ALA A 245 18.64 -19.66 13.95
CA ALA A 245 17.59 -20.43 13.29
C ALA A 245 17.32 -21.78 14.00
N THR A 246 18.37 -22.47 14.47
CA THR A 246 18.22 -23.71 15.21
C THR A 246 17.47 -23.51 16.52
N ARG A 247 17.84 -22.48 17.29
CA ARG A 247 17.26 -22.20 18.62
C ARG A 247 15.84 -21.66 18.52
N HIS A 248 15.58 -20.74 17.60
CA HIS A 248 14.35 -19.98 17.55
C HIS A 248 13.31 -20.48 16.53
N ILE A 249 13.72 -21.36 15.60
CA ILE A 249 12.82 -21.88 14.55
C ILE A 249 12.78 -23.42 14.61
N PHE A 250 13.93 -24.09 14.38
CA PHE A 250 13.92 -25.53 14.16
C PHE A 250 13.61 -26.33 15.42
N THR A 251 14.18 -25.97 16.56
CA THR A 251 13.95 -26.66 17.83
C THR A 251 12.49 -26.49 18.32
N PRO A 252 11.91 -25.30 18.36
CA PRO A 252 10.50 -25.12 18.73
C PRO A 252 9.53 -25.90 17.84
N LEU A 253 9.79 -25.96 16.52
CA LEU A 253 8.98 -26.73 15.58
C LEU A 253 9.33 -28.21 15.51
N LYS A 254 10.31 -28.67 16.30
CA LYS A 254 10.80 -30.06 16.31
C LYS A 254 11.28 -30.54 14.93
N MET A 255 11.94 -29.65 14.19
CA MET A 255 12.57 -29.94 12.90
C MET A 255 13.96 -30.56 13.11
N THR A 256 13.98 -31.78 13.56
CA THR A 256 15.22 -32.46 14.04
C THR A 256 16.20 -32.84 12.95
N HIS A 257 15.77 -32.79 11.67
CA HIS A 257 16.60 -33.08 10.49
C HIS A 257 16.76 -31.82 9.60
N THR A 258 16.72 -30.64 10.22
CA THR A 258 16.91 -29.35 9.54
C THR A 258 18.07 -28.60 10.17
N ARG A 259 19.10 -28.30 9.37
CA ARG A 259 20.25 -27.49 9.82
C ARG A 259 21.17 -27.08 8.67
N PHE A 260 21.97 -26.08 8.94
CA PHE A 260 23.15 -25.78 8.14
C PHE A 260 24.25 -26.80 8.46
N VAL A 261 25.20 -27.03 7.55
CA VAL A 261 26.35 -27.91 7.70
C VAL A 261 25.98 -29.24 8.38
N PRO A 262 25.30 -30.16 7.69
CA PRO A 262 24.81 -31.40 8.26
C PRO A 262 25.98 -32.28 8.72
N PRO A 263 25.85 -33.03 9.86
CA PRO A 263 26.90 -33.84 10.38
C PRO A 263 27.21 -35.00 9.43
N ALA A 264 28.47 -35.49 9.48
CA ALA A 264 28.91 -36.59 8.64
C ALA A 264 28.05 -37.85 8.78
N SER A 265 27.42 -38.07 9.95
CA SER A 265 26.50 -39.18 10.18
C SER A 265 25.23 -39.16 9.33
N TRP A 266 24.86 -38.00 8.80
CA TRP A 266 23.71 -37.87 7.90
C TRP A 266 24.05 -38.17 6.44
N ARG A 267 25.36 -38.22 6.08
CA ARG A 267 25.80 -38.33 4.68
C ARG A 267 25.10 -39.44 3.90
N ALA A 268 24.84 -40.62 4.52
CA ALA A 268 24.17 -41.74 3.89
C ALA A 268 22.69 -41.43 3.52
N LYS A 269 22.02 -40.45 4.20
CA LYS A 269 20.65 -40.05 3.96
C LYS A 269 20.53 -38.82 3.05
N ILE A 270 21.64 -38.09 2.84
CA ILE A 270 21.60 -36.86 2.03
C ILE A 270 21.59 -37.23 0.54
N ALA A 271 20.67 -36.60 -0.20
CA ALA A 271 20.69 -36.65 -1.66
C ALA A 271 21.87 -35.82 -2.18
N PRO A 272 22.78 -36.42 -2.99
CA PRO A 272 23.87 -35.66 -3.61
C PRO A 272 23.27 -34.66 -4.62
N THR A 273 23.95 -33.52 -4.81
CA THR A 273 23.57 -32.53 -5.81
C THR A 273 24.32 -32.77 -7.12
N GLN A 274 25.45 -32.18 -7.35
CA GLN A 274 26.22 -32.39 -8.58
C GLN A 274 27.73 -32.57 -8.29
N TYR A 275 28.49 -32.89 -9.31
CA TYR A 275 29.93 -32.79 -9.25
C TYR A 275 30.38 -31.33 -9.23
N ASP A 276 31.34 -31.00 -8.39
CA ASP A 276 31.97 -29.67 -8.40
C ASP A 276 33.00 -29.56 -9.54
N GLU A 277 33.71 -28.44 -9.59
CA GLU A 277 34.75 -28.15 -10.58
C GLU A 277 35.96 -29.07 -10.51
N ASN A 278 36.12 -29.82 -9.42
CA ASN A 278 37.18 -30.80 -9.20
C ASN A 278 36.67 -32.24 -9.31
N GLU A 279 35.52 -32.49 -9.91
CA GLU A 279 34.87 -33.79 -10.06
C GLU A 279 34.55 -34.47 -8.72
N HIS A 280 34.37 -33.73 -7.62
CA HIS A 280 33.91 -34.28 -6.35
C HIS A 280 32.38 -34.15 -6.26
N MET A 281 31.72 -35.28 -5.92
CA MET A 281 30.27 -35.25 -5.71
C MET A 281 29.90 -34.49 -4.43
N LEU A 282 29.18 -33.40 -4.59
CA LEU A 282 28.67 -32.60 -3.48
C LEU A 282 27.53 -33.37 -2.78
N ARG A 283 27.80 -33.82 -1.57
CA ARG A 283 26.88 -34.59 -0.73
C ARG A 283 27.07 -34.22 0.75
N GLY A 284 26.16 -33.46 1.29
CA GLY A 284 26.25 -32.83 2.62
C GLY A 284 27.17 -31.61 2.65
N VAL A 285 27.57 -31.15 1.49
CA VAL A 285 28.21 -29.86 1.24
C VAL A 285 27.25 -29.05 0.37
N VAL A 286 27.05 -27.77 0.68
CA VAL A 286 26.11 -26.92 -0.01
C VAL A 286 26.46 -26.80 -1.49
N HIS A 287 25.41 -26.88 -2.33
CA HIS A 287 25.54 -26.78 -3.78
C HIS A 287 25.92 -25.37 -4.23
N ASP A 288 25.29 -24.35 -3.65
CA ASP A 288 25.51 -22.97 -3.98
C ASP A 288 27.01 -22.59 -3.77
N PRO A 289 27.69 -22.06 -4.80
CA PRO A 289 29.13 -21.81 -4.71
C PRO A 289 29.46 -20.64 -3.80
N THR A 290 28.63 -19.60 -3.73
CA THR A 290 28.81 -18.46 -2.83
C THR A 290 28.68 -18.92 -1.37
N ALA A 291 27.57 -19.61 -1.05
CA ALA A 291 27.38 -20.19 0.28
C ALA A 291 28.48 -21.21 0.67
N ARG A 292 28.99 -21.98 -0.30
CA ARG A 292 30.11 -22.91 -0.06
C ARG A 292 31.39 -22.18 0.33
N ARG A 293 31.74 -21.08 -0.38
CA ARG A 293 32.87 -20.22 -0.02
C ARG A 293 32.68 -19.54 1.35
N MET A 294 31.43 -19.30 1.75
CA MET A 294 31.10 -18.78 3.09
C MET A 294 31.14 -19.81 4.20
N GLY A 295 31.56 -21.06 3.93
CA GLY A 295 31.63 -22.14 4.93
C GLY A 295 30.31 -22.88 5.13
N GLY A 296 29.33 -22.72 4.26
CA GLY A 296 28.07 -23.47 4.26
C GLY A 296 26.94 -22.83 5.09
N VAL A 297 27.17 -21.68 5.74
CA VAL A 297 26.18 -20.91 6.47
C VAL A 297 26.03 -19.54 5.80
N ALA A 298 24.94 -19.37 5.04
CA ALA A 298 24.66 -18.10 4.35
C ALA A 298 23.17 -17.79 4.37
N GLY A 299 22.82 -16.51 4.36
CA GLY A 299 21.42 -16.11 4.43
C GLY A 299 20.58 -16.51 3.20
N HIS A 300 21.21 -16.72 2.05
CA HIS A 300 20.55 -17.06 0.79
C HIS A 300 20.47 -18.56 0.49
N ALA A 301 21.40 -19.39 1.03
CA ALA A 301 21.51 -20.84 0.80
C ALA A 301 22.26 -21.54 1.92
N GLY A 302 22.31 -22.87 1.91
CA GLY A 302 23.07 -23.70 2.83
C GLY A 302 22.27 -24.53 3.82
N LEU A 303 20.94 -24.37 3.85
CA LEU A 303 20.07 -25.16 4.72
C LEU A 303 19.79 -26.54 4.10
N PHE A 304 19.88 -27.57 4.94
CA PHE A 304 19.49 -28.94 4.61
C PHE A 304 18.29 -29.36 5.43
N SER A 305 17.35 -30.11 4.82
CA SER A 305 16.15 -30.59 5.51
C SER A 305 15.51 -31.80 4.85
N THR A 306 14.51 -32.38 5.52
CA THR A 306 13.60 -33.42 5.01
C THR A 306 12.25 -32.81 4.66
N ALA A 307 11.46 -33.50 3.83
CA ALA A 307 10.09 -33.05 3.51
C ALA A 307 9.19 -33.09 4.76
N ASP A 308 9.38 -34.00 5.69
CA ASP A 308 8.63 -34.06 6.96
C ASP A 308 8.89 -32.85 7.86
N ASP A 309 10.12 -32.37 7.95
CA ASP A 309 10.41 -31.17 8.75
C ASP A 309 9.84 -29.91 8.09
N LEU A 310 9.90 -29.81 6.75
CA LEU A 310 9.26 -28.72 6.03
C LEU A 310 7.73 -28.74 6.17
N ALA A 311 7.12 -29.92 6.30
CA ALA A 311 5.67 -30.03 6.56
C ALA A 311 5.30 -29.45 7.93
N LYS A 312 6.15 -29.60 8.94
CA LYS A 312 5.95 -28.96 10.26
C LYS A 312 6.03 -27.45 10.15
N PHE A 313 7.00 -26.94 9.40
CA PHE A 313 7.14 -25.49 9.15
C PHE A 313 5.93 -24.92 8.38
N ALA A 314 5.52 -25.56 7.28
CA ALA A 314 4.36 -25.15 6.50
C ALA A 314 3.07 -25.16 7.33
N GLN A 315 2.86 -26.21 8.12
CA GLN A 315 1.71 -26.31 9.02
C GLN A 315 1.73 -25.25 10.13
N ALA A 316 2.91 -24.89 10.64
CA ALA A 316 3.07 -23.82 11.61
C ALA A 316 2.62 -22.46 11.01
N LEU A 317 3.00 -22.15 9.78
CA LEU A 317 2.54 -20.94 9.09
C LEU A 317 1.02 -20.94 8.88
N LEU A 318 0.43 -22.07 8.42
CA LEU A 318 -1.03 -22.20 8.27
C LEU A 318 -1.79 -22.07 9.60
N ASN A 319 -1.14 -22.36 10.71
CA ASN A 319 -1.68 -22.22 12.05
C ASN A 319 -1.36 -20.85 12.69
N GLY A 320 -0.99 -19.85 11.89
CA GLY A 320 -0.69 -18.50 12.37
C GLY A 320 0.66 -18.38 13.08
N GLY A 321 1.66 -19.16 12.65
CA GLY A 321 3.06 -19.03 13.08
C GLY A 321 3.55 -20.11 14.05
N GLY A 322 2.67 -20.99 14.56
CA GLY A 322 3.06 -22.17 15.35
C GLY A 322 3.89 -21.88 16.61
N GLY A 323 3.79 -20.68 17.17
CA GLY A 323 4.55 -20.22 18.34
C GLY A 323 5.94 -19.67 18.03
N ILE A 324 6.41 -19.70 16.78
CA ILE A 324 7.67 -19.06 16.36
C ILE A 324 7.45 -17.65 15.80
N LEU A 325 6.26 -17.33 15.34
CA LEU A 325 5.82 -16.03 14.83
C LEU A 325 4.39 -15.75 15.32
N SER A 326 3.99 -14.49 15.37
CA SER A 326 2.59 -14.11 15.58
C SER A 326 1.76 -14.25 14.30
N PRO A 327 0.43 -14.43 14.41
CA PRO A 327 -0.44 -14.46 13.23
C PRO A 327 -0.33 -13.21 12.34
N LEU A 328 -0.20 -12.02 12.95
CA LEU A 328 -0.03 -10.77 12.21
C LEU A 328 1.29 -10.71 11.45
N THR A 329 2.35 -11.29 11.98
CA THR A 329 3.65 -11.36 11.30
C THR A 329 3.60 -12.32 10.11
N VAL A 330 2.93 -13.46 10.28
CA VAL A 330 2.72 -14.41 9.17
C VAL A 330 1.92 -13.73 8.06
N GLU A 331 0.80 -13.07 8.40
CA GLU A 331 0.01 -12.30 7.43
C GLU A 331 0.87 -11.26 6.73
N LYS A 332 1.61 -10.43 7.49
CA LYS A 332 2.47 -9.37 6.96
C LYS A 332 3.53 -9.88 6.00
N MET A 333 4.19 -11.00 6.31
CA MET A 333 5.28 -11.50 5.46
C MET A 333 4.81 -12.27 4.23
N THR A 334 3.56 -12.71 4.18
CA THR A 334 3.02 -13.55 3.12
C THR A 334 1.98 -12.84 2.25
N THR A 335 1.67 -11.59 2.54
CA THR A 335 0.87 -10.69 1.68
C THR A 335 1.77 -9.86 0.76
N PRO A 336 1.24 -9.29 -0.33
CA PRO A 336 2.03 -8.47 -1.24
C PRO A 336 2.67 -7.26 -0.56
N GLU A 337 3.98 -7.15 -0.69
CA GLU A 337 4.82 -6.08 -0.13
C GLU A 337 5.70 -5.40 -1.18
N THR A 338 5.53 -5.77 -2.45
CA THR A 338 6.16 -5.09 -3.59
C THR A 338 5.61 -3.68 -3.74
N PRO A 339 6.36 -2.76 -4.37
CA PRO A 339 5.88 -1.41 -4.61
C PRO A 339 4.51 -1.41 -5.31
N PRO A 340 3.64 -0.43 -5.03
CA PRO A 340 2.40 -0.24 -5.78
C PRO A 340 2.67 -0.23 -7.30
N ALA A 341 1.77 -0.81 -8.09
CA ALA A 341 1.91 -0.96 -9.53
C ALA A 341 3.09 -1.83 -10.02
N ALA A 342 3.79 -2.54 -9.15
CA ALA A 342 4.74 -3.56 -9.58
C ALA A 342 4.02 -4.64 -10.41
N PRO A 343 4.60 -5.09 -11.54
CA PRO A 343 3.95 -6.08 -12.42
C PRO A 343 3.94 -7.49 -11.84
N LEU A 344 4.45 -7.67 -10.64
CA LEU A 344 4.55 -8.94 -9.94
C LEU A 344 4.30 -8.75 -8.44
N LEU A 345 3.92 -9.82 -7.74
CA LEU A 345 3.61 -9.81 -6.33
C LEU A 345 4.59 -10.70 -5.56
N ARG A 346 5.21 -10.12 -4.53
CA ARG A 346 6.02 -10.84 -3.54
C ARG A 346 5.69 -10.34 -2.13
N GLY A 347 5.72 -11.28 -1.19
CA GLY A 347 5.80 -10.97 0.22
C GLY A 347 7.27 -10.81 0.66
N PHE A 348 7.52 -10.76 1.95
CA PHE A 348 8.90 -10.74 2.47
C PHE A 348 9.55 -12.12 2.30
N GLY A 349 10.48 -12.20 1.36
CA GLY A 349 11.12 -13.43 0.92
C GLY A 349 10.25 -14.34 0.06
N TRP A 350 8.94 -14.33 0.22
CA TRP A 350 8.00 -15.25 -0.42
C TRP A 350 7.57 -14.80 -1.82
N ASP A 351 7.47 -15.76 -2.74
CA ASP A 351 6.77 -15.59 -4.02
C ASP A 351 5.27 -15.70 -3.83
N ILE A 352 4.52 -14.84 -4.53
CA ILE A 352 3.06 -14.87 -4.60
C ILE A 352 2.62 -15.00 -6.05
N ASP A 353 3.00 -14.05 -6.91
CA ASP A 353 2.76 -14.09 -8.34
C ASP A 353 3.91 -13.39 -9.09
N SER A 354 4.90 -14.17 -9.50
CA SER A 354 6.13 -13.71 -10.15
C SER A 354 6.59 -14.77 -11.18
N PRO A 355 7.60 -14.47 -12.00
CA PRO A 355 8.19 -15.47 -12.88
C PRO A 355 8.75 -16.71 -12.16
N PHE A 356 8.93 -16.64 -10.84
CA PHE A 356 9.41 -17.76 -10.01
C PHE A 356 8.30 -18.59 -9.38
N SER A 357 7.02 -18.22 -9.55
CA SER A 357 5.86 -18.87 -8.92
C SER A 357 5.34 -20.11 -9.67
N SER A 358 6.18 -20.75 -10.50
CA SER A 358 5.78 -21.95 -11.26
C SER A 358 5.23 -23.08 -10.38
N ASN A 359 5.70 -23.19 -9.15
CA ASN A 359 5.27 -24.19 -8.17
C ASN A 359 3.89 -23.93 -7.53
N ARG A 360 3.23 -22.80 -7.88
CA ARG A 360 1.81 -22.58 -7.58
C ARG A 360 0.89 -23.43 -8.47
N GLY A 361 1.35 -23.75 -9.68
CA GLY A 361 0.49 -24.35 -10.71
C GLY A 361 -0.55 -23.35 -11.23
N ASP A 362 -1.54 -23.88 -11.96
CA ASP A 362 -2.51 -23.05 -12.69
C ASP A 362 -3.81 -22.82 -11.90
N LEU A 363 -4.02 -23.53 -10.77
CA LEU A 363 -5.31 -23.54 -10.07
C LEU A 363 -5.27 -22.96 -8.65
N LEU A 364 -4.11 -22.92 -8.00
CA LEU A 364 -4.03 -22.28 -6.69
C LEU A 364 -4.13 -20.75 -6.81
N PRO A 365 -4.87 -20.08 -5.89
CA PRO A 365 -5.19 -18.66 -6.03
C PRO A 365 -3.97 -17.74 -5.80
N VAL A 366 -4.04 -16.52 -6.30
CA VAL A 366 -3.19 -15.42 -5.85
C VAL A 366 -3.58 -15.11 -4.41
N GLY A 367 -2.59 -15.00 -3.52
CA GLY A 367 -2.78 -14.98 -2.06
C GLY A 367 -2.24 -16.24 -1.41
N SER A 368 -2.02 -17.32 -2.20
CA SER A 368 -1.10 -18.39 -1.82
C SER A 368 0.34 -17.96 -2.10
N PHE A 369 1.29 -18.56 -1.42
CA PHE A 369 2.69 -18.16 -1.46
C PHE A 369 3.63 -19.35 -1.38
N GLY A 370 4.84 -19.18 -1.84
CA GLY A 370 5.83 -20.25 -1.80
C GLY A 370 7.23 -19.80 -2.18
N HIS A 371 8.10 -20.75 -2.39
CA HIS A 371 9.45 -20.52 -2.91
C HIS A 371 10.03 -21.77 -3.57
N THR A 372 11.03 -21.58 -4.43
CA THR A 372 11.76 -22.66 -5.09
C THR A 372 13.24 -22.66 -4.68
N GLY A 373 13.89 -23.82 -4.74
CA GLY A 373 15.33 -23.99 -4.62
C GLY A 373 15.94 -24.43 -5.96
N PHE A 374 17.12 -23.90 -6.26
CA PHE A 374 17.86 -24.22 -7.48
C PHE A 374 18.13 -25.71 -7.66
N THR A 375 18.42 -26.41 -6.58
CA THR A 375 18.65 -27.87 -6.57
C THR A 375 17.47 -28.70 -7.03
N GLY A 376 16.25 -28.10 -7.07
CA GLY A 376 15.01 -28.77 -7.48
C GLY A 376 13.92 -28.77 -6.39
N THR A 377 14.24 -28.28 -5.21
CA THR A 377 13.31 -28.22 -4.06
C THR A 377 12.24 -27.16 -4.23
N SER A 378 11.07 -27.34 -3.61
CA SER A 378 9.99 -26.33 -3.59
C SER A 378 9.03 -26.54 -2.42
N ILE A 379 8.45 -25.44 -1.98
CA ILE A 379 7.34 -25.36 -1.03
C ILE A 379 6.30 -24.38 -1.56
N TRP A 380 5.02 -24.74 -1.48
CA TRP A 380 3.90 -23.83 -1.75
C TRP A 380 2.84 -24.01 -0.68
N ILE A 381 2.28 -22.89 -0.20
CA ILE A 381 1.33 -22.85 0.91
C ILE A 381 0.14 -21.99 0.51
N ASP A 382 -1.05 -22.51 0.65
CA ASP A 382 -2.30 -21.80 0.40
C ASP A 382 -3.14 -21.70 1.68
N PRO A 383 -3.19 -20.50 2.30
CA PRO A 383 -4.02 -20.27 3.49
C PRO A 383 -5.51 -20.46 3.23
N THR A 384 -6.00 -20.18 2.01
CA THR A 384 -7.43 -20.23 1.67
C THR A 384 -7.94 -21.67 1.70
N THR A 385 -7.23 -22.59 1.07
CA THR A 385 -7.58 -24.01 1.07
C THR A 385 -6.91 -24.79 2.21
N ARG A 386 -6.14 -24.10 3.08
CA ARG A 386 -5.36 -24.69 4.17
C ARG A 386 -4.48 -25.86 3.69
N THR A 387 -3.83 -25.65 2.55
CA THR A 387 -3.06 -26.68 1.85
C THR A 387 -1.58 -26.27 1.78
N TYR A 388 -0.68 -27.22 1.90
CA TYR A 388 0.71 -27.05 1.51
C TYR A 388 1.17 -28.19 0.61
N ILE A 389 2.08 -27.86 -0.32
CA ILE A 389 2.70 -28.80 -1.26
C ILE A 389 4.22 -28.67 -1.09
N ILE A 390 4.88 -29.75 -0.72
CA ILE A 390 6.34 -29.83 -0.59
C ILE A 390 6.82 -30.90 -1.56
N LEU A 391 7.53 -30.47 -2.60
CA LEU A 391 8.16 -31.35 -3.58
C LEU A 391 9.68 -31.13 -3.49
N LEU A 392 10.40 -32.12 -2.95
CA LEU A 392 11.85 -32.09 -2.84
C LEU A 392 12.46 -33.08 -3.85
N THR A 393 13.32 -32.55 -4.71
CA THR A 393 14.15 -33.33 -5.63
C THR A 393 15.53 -32.72 -5.71
N ASN A 394 16.53 -33.51 -6.10
CA ASN A 394 17.87 -33.07 -6.43
C ASN A 394 18.06 -33.05 -7.96
N ALA A 395 17.25 -32.25 -8.66
CA ALA A 395 17.20 -32.19 -10.12
C ALA A 395 18.57 -31.89 -10.77
N VAL A 396 19.46 -31.19 -10.08
CA VAL A 396 20.82 -30.90 -10.57
C VAL A 396 21.72 -32.13 -10.58
N HIS A 397 21.32 -33.26 -9.95
CA HIS A 397 22.12 -34.49 -9.91
C HIS A 397 22.02 -35.27 -11.23
N PRO A 398 23.15 -35.77 -11.78
CA PRO A 398 24.52 -35.66 -11.25
C PRO A 398 25.31 -34.50 -11.85
N ARG A 399 24.91 -33.88 -12.95
CA ARG A 399 25.73 -32.91 -13.72
C ARG A 399 24.98 -31.63 -14.11
N GLY A 400 24.02 -31.19 -13.31
CA GLY A 400 23.29 -29.91 -13.49
C GLY A 400 22.31 -29.85 -14.67
N LYS A 401 21.97 -31.00 -15.28
CA LYS A 401 21.12 -31.04 -16.50
C LYS A 401 19.62 -31.17 -16.25
N GLY A 402 19.21 -31.49 -15.02
CA GLY A 402 17.80 -31.71 -14.70
C GLY A 402 17.01 -30.38 -14.54
N ASN A 403 15.69 -30.45 -14.68
CA ASN A 403 14.78 -29.30 -14.53
C ASN A 403 13.45 -29.72 -13.90
N ALA A 404 13.13 -29.12 -12.77
CA ALA A 404 11.90 -29.41 -12.03
C ALA A 404 10.78 -28.37 -12.26
N VAL A 405 10.96 -27.34 -13.10
CA VAL A 405 10.01 -26.22 -13.25
C VAL A 405 8.65 -26.72 -13.74
N ALA A 406 8.61 -27.42 -14.87
CA ALA A 406 7.37 -27.95 -15.41
C ALA A 406 6.73 -29.02 -14.51
N LEU A 407 7.55 -29.82 -13.82
CA LEU A 407 7.07 -30.83 -12.87
C LEU A 407 6.34 -30.16 -11.70
N ARG A 408 6.93 -29.12 -11.10
CA ARG A 408 6.34 -28.37 -9.98
C ARG A 408 4.95 -27.83 -10.33
N SER A 409 4.80 -27.20 -11.50
CA SER A 409 3.54 -26.65 -11.98
C SER A 409 2.48 -27.75 -12.17
N LYS A 410 2.81 -28.84 -12.88
CA LYS A 410 1.88 -29.96 -13.14
C LYS A 410 1.42 -30.62 -11.83
N VAL A 411 2.34 -30.88 -10.90
CA VAL A 411 2.04 -31.48 -9.60
C VAL A 411 1.11 -30.57 -8.78
N ALA A 412 1.40 -29.29 -8.71
CA ALA A 412 0.56 -28.34 -7.97
C ALA A 412 -0.83 -28.20 -8.57
N THR A 413 -0.95 -28.15 -9.91
CA THR A 413 -2.22 -28.08 -10.62
C THR A 413 -3.07 -29.32 -10.35
N GLU A 414 -2.49 -30.53 -10.44
CA GLU A 414 -3.23 -31.77 -10.21
C GLU A 414 -3.68 -31.92 -8.74
N ILE A 415 -2.81 -31.52 -7.80
CA ILE A 415 -3.17 -31.50 -6.38
C ILE A 415 -4.31 -30.51 -6.12
N ALA A 416 -4.22 -29.30 -6.65
CA ALA A 416 -5.28 -28.31 -6.48
C ALA A 416 -6.63 -28.79 -7.05
N ALA A 417 -6.59 -29.45 -8.21
CA ALA A 417 -7.78 -30.07 -8.82
C ALA A 417 -8.37 -31.23 -8.01
N ALA A 418 -7.56 -31.86 -7.13
CA ALA A 418 -7.99 -32.95 -6.26
C ALA A 418 -8.60 -32.48 -4.93
N LEU A 419 -8.46 -31.20 -4.57
CA LEU A 419 -8.94 -30.68 -3.29
C LEU A 419 -10.47 -30.62 -3.21
N PRO A 420 -11.09 -31.15 -2.16
CA PRO A 420 -12.50 -30.98 -1.90
C PRO A 420 -12.71 -29.61 -1.23
N LEU A 421 -13.13 -28.63 -1.99
CA LEU A 421 -13.40 -27.30 -1.42
C LEU A 421 -14.81 -27.20 -0.86
N THR A 422 -14.93 -26.66 0.34
CA THR A 422 -16.20 -26.27 0.96
C THR A 422 -16.79 -25.04 0.28
N THR A 423 -18.08 -24.73 0.53
CA THR A 423 -18.72 -23.53 -0.01
C THR A 423 -18.00 -22.25 0.44
N ASP A 424 -17.62 -22.19 1.74
CA ASP A 424 -16.92 -21.04 2.30
C ASP A 424 -15.52 -20.84 1.70
N GLU A 425 -14.82 -21.94 1.42
CA GLU A 425 -13.52 -21.88 0.74
C GLU A 425 -13.68 -21.41 -0.70
N LYS A 426 -14.72 -21.86 -1.42
CA LYS A 426 -15.02 -21.39 -2.80
C LYS A 426 -15.33 -19.90 -2.85
N GLU A 427 -16.01 -19.36 -1.86
CA GLU A 427 -16.29 -17.92 -1.78
C GLU A 427 -15.03 -17.08 -1.54
N LYS A 428 -14.02 -17.63 -0.88
CA LYS A 428 -12.72 -16.98 -0.63
C LYS A 428 -11.79 -17.05 -1.83
N LEU A 429 -11.99 -17.99 -2.76
CA LEU A 429 -11.19 -18.16 -3.98
C LEU A 429 -11.51 -17.08 -5.03
N ARG A 430 -11.40 -15.80 -4.69
CA ARG A 430 -11.80 -14.72 -5.60
C ARG A 430 -10.75 -14.37 -6.63
N TRP A 431 -9.48 -14.66 -6.36
CA TRP A 431 -8.36 -14.12 -7.14
C TRP A 431 -7.55 -15.24 -7.77
N LEU A 432 -7.92 -15.63 -8.97
CA LEU A 432 -7.15 -16.60 -9.76
C LEU A 432 -6.07 -15.92 -10.63
N SER A 433 -5.97 -14.59 -10.58
CA SER A 433 -5.00 -13.82 -11.33
C SER A 433 -4.57 -12.54 -10.60
N ILE A 434 -3.42 -12.00 -10.96
CA ILE A 434 -2.94 -10.70 -10.47
C ILE A 434 -3.93 -9.57 -10.81
N THR A 435 -4.58 -9.64 -11.97
CA THR A 435 -5.61 -8.66 -12.36
C THR A 435 -6.77 -8.69 -11.36
N GLY A 436 -7.32 -9.87 -11.06
CA GLY A 436 -8.39 -10.01 -10.08
C GLY A 436 -7.99 -9.58 -8.68
N TYR A 437 -6.73 -9.85 -8.27
CA TYR A 437 -6.19 -9.36 -7.00
C TYR A 437 -6.16 -7.83 -6.97
N ASN A 438 -5.59 -7.19 -7.99
CA ASN A 438 -5.49 -5.73 -8.07
C ASN A 438 -6.89 -5.07 -8.12
N GLU A 439 -7.83 -5.67 -8.85
CA GLU A 439 -9.22 -5.22 -8.87
C GLU A 439 -9.87 -5.31 -7.48
N ALA A 440 -9.60 -6.37 -6.73
CA ALA A 440 -10.12 -6.52 -5.38
C ALA A 440 -9.49 -5.53 -4.39
N GLN A 441 -8.18 -5.25 -4.50
CA GLN A 441 -7.51 -4.23 -3.68
C GLN A 441 -8.06 -2.82 -3.95
N SER A 442 -8.43 -2.54 -5.20
CA SER A 442 -9.11 -1.29 -5.58
C SER A 442 -10.61 -1.27 -5.22
N GLY A 443 -11.08 -2.18 -4.39
CA GLY A 443 -12.46 -2.27 -3.96
C GLY A 443 -13.41 -2.90 -4.98
N GLY A 444 -12.90 -3.75 -5.88
CA GLY A 444 -13.67 -4.41 -6.92
C GLY A 444 -14.21 -3.45 -7.98
N ARG A 445 -13.70 -2.22 -8.02
CA ARG A 445 -14.10 -1.19 -8.96
C ARG A 445 -13.12 -1.14 -10.11
N ARG A 446 -13.60 -1.35 -11.32
CA ARG A 446 -12.82 -1.04 -12.52
C ARG A 446 -12.46 0.44 -12.45
N ILE A 447 -11.17 0.74 -12.32
CA ILE A 447 -10.67 2.09 -12.43
C ILE A 447 -10.88 2.52 -13.88
N GLY A 448 -11.90 3.31 -14.05
CA GLY A 448 -12.50 3.97 -15.17
C GLY A 448 -11.97 3.74 -16.57
N THR A 449 -12.77 3.07 -17.39
CA THR A 449 -12.79 3.26 -18.85
C THR A 449 -14.25 3.38 -19.34
N ARG A 450 -15.23 3.48 -18.42
CA ARG A 450 -16.61 3.68 -18.81
C ARG A 450 -16.87 5.15 -19.13
N ASN A 451 -17.66 5.41 -20.13
CA ASN A 451 -18.26 6.72 -20.37
C ASN A 451 -19.69 6.68 -19.78
N ALA A 452 -19.86 7.25 -18.60
CA ALA A 452 -21.14 7.28 -17.88
C ALA A 452 -21.85 8.62 -18.09
N SER A 453 -23.14 8.67 -17.85
CA SER A 453 -23.89 9.90 -17.69
C SER A 453 -24.02 10.20 -16.21
N VAL A 454 -23.04 10.88 -15.65
CA VAL A 454 -23.09 11.36 -14.27
C VAL A 454 -23.96 12.62 -14.24
N LYS A 455 -24.83 12.73 -13.24
CA LYS A 455 -25.54 13.97 -12.92
C LYS A 455 -24.90 14.60 -11.71
N ASN A 456 -24.54 15.87 -11.82
CA ASN A 456 -24.05 16.65 -10.68
C ASN A 456 -25.18 16.93 -9.69
N GLY A 457 -24.86 17.38 -8.50
CA GLY A 457 -25.85 17.76 -7.50
C GLY A 457 -26.89 18.78 -7.99
N ILE A 458 -26.51 19.69 -8.89
CA ILE A 458 -27.49 20.65 -9.50
C ILE A 458 -28.51 19.92 -10.38
N ASP A 459 -28.07 18.96 -11.22
CA ASP A 459 -28.98 18.20 -12.08
C ASP A 459 -30.00 17.39 -11.24
N VAL A 460 -29.53 16.84 -10.12
CA VAL A 460 -30.35 16.08 -9.17
C VAL A 460 -31.33 17.00 -8.47
N LEU A 461 -30.88 18.18 -8.05
CA LEU A 461 -31.73 19.20 -7.42
C LEU A 461 -32.88 19.65 -8.36
N GLU A 462 -32.59 19.88 -9.64
CA GLU A 462 -33.58 20.20 -10.66
C GLU A 462 -34.60 19.07 -10.87
N ALA A 463 -34.08 17.81 -11.00
CA ALA A 463 -34.94 16.64 -11.17
C ALA A 463 -35.92 16.44 -9.98
N HIS A 464 -35.54 16.85 -8.79
CA HIS A 464 -36.35 16.82 -7.58
C HIS A 464 -37.13 18.11 -7.37
N ASN A 465 -37.23 18.99 -8.38
CA ASN A 465 -37.95 20.25 -8.30
C ASN A 465 -37.53 21.14 -7.12
N PHE A 466 -36.26 21.20 -6.81
CA PHE A 466 -35.65 22.02 -5.76
C PHE A 466 -36.22 21.75 -4.35
N ASP A 467 -36.55 20.51 -4.03
CA ASP A 467 -37.24 20.09 -2.81
C ASP A 467 -36.54 20.53 -1.52
N VAL A 468 -35.20 20.40 -1.45
CA VAL A 468 -34.39 20.83 -0.29
C VAL A 468 -34.32 22.37 -0.12
N LEU A 469 -34.70 23.12 -1.14
CA LEU A 469 -34.78 24.59 -1.13
C LEU A 469 -36.21 25.12 -0.91
N LYS A 470 -37.22 24.25 -0.77
CA LYS A 470 -38.59 24.65 -0.49
C LYS A 470 -38.80 25.00 0.98
N GLN A 471 -39.68 25.98 1.21
CA GLN A 471 -40.17 26.31 2.54
C GLN A 471 -41.70 26.42 2.52
N PRO A 472 -42.37 26.26 3.70
CA PRO A 472 -43.82 26.21 3.77
C PRO A 472 -44.52 27.50 3.27
N GLU A 473 -43.93 28.65 3.49
CA GLU A 473 -44.49 29.94 3.09
C GLU A 473 -43.40 30.86 2.54
N GLY A 474 -43.73 31.60 1.49
CA GLY A 474 -42.87 32.60 0.86
C GLY A 474 -41.75 31.97 -0.02
N LYS A 475 -40.78 32.83 -0.35
CA LYS A 475 -39.57 32.41 -1.08
C LYS A 475 -38.41 32.25 -0.12
N LYS A 476 -37.66 31.11 -0.19
CA LYS A 476 -36.43 30.88 0.56
C LYS A 476 -35.33 31.80 -0.01
N ARG A 477 -34.77 32.65 0.83
CA ARG A 477 -33.68 33.58 0.45
C ARG A 477 -32.38 32.83 0.52
N ILE A 478 -31.69 32.69 -0.61
CA ILE A 478 -30.46 31.94 -0.67
C ILE A 478 -29.29 32.79 -1.14
N GLY A 479 -28.10 32.43 -0.67
CA GLY A 479 -26.83 32.83 -1.25
C GLY A 479 -26.21 31.68 -2.01
N LEU A 480 -25.61 31.91 -3.15
CA LEU A 480 -24.95 30.90 -3.96
C LEU A 480 -23.44 31.13 -3.98
N VAL A 481 -22.66 30.14 -3.53
CA VAL A 481 -21.17 30.09 -3.68
C VAL A 481 -20.87 29.35 -4.96
N THR A 482 -20.33 30.03 -5.97
CA THR A 482 -20.12 29.44 -7.28
C THR A 482 -19.09 30.18 -8.12
N ASN A 483 -18.67 29.53 -9.20
CA ASN A 483 -17.88 30.13 -10.29
C ASN A 483 -18.35 29.55 -11.64
N GLN A 484 -17.53 29.68 -12.70
CA GLN A 484 -17.85 29.18 -14.05
C GLN A 484 -18.10 27.67 -14.12
N THR A 485 -17.65 26.89 -13.13
CA THR A 485 -17.88 25.45 -13.07
C THR A 485 -19.28 25.07 -12.56
N GLY A 486 -19.98 26.00 -11.91
CA GLY A 486 -21.36 25.84 -11.44
C GLY A 486 -22.32 25.87 -12.59
N ALA A 487 -22.56 24.73 -13.23
CA ALA A 487 -23.51 24.53 -14.33
C ALA A 487 -24.05 23.10 -14.30
N ASP A 488 -25.27 22.93 -14.89
CA ASP A 488 -25.87 21.63 -15.13
C ASP A 488 -25.19 20.88 -16.31
N ILE A 489 -25.66 19.67 -16.60
CA ILE A 489 -25.12 18.85 -17.71
C ILE A 489 -25.39 19.49 -19.09
N ALA A 490 -26.37 20.37 -19.22
CA ALA A 490 -26.67 21.11 -20.43
C ALA A 490 -25.82 22.37 -20.58
N GLY A 491 -25.02 22.73 -19.55
CA GLY A 491 -24.19 23.92 -19.51
C GLY A 491 -24.92 25.21 -19.09
N VAL A 492 -26.13 25.07 -18.49
CA VAL A 492 -26.85 26.21 -17.93
C VAL A 492 -26.25 26.53 -16.56
N ARG A 493 -25.90 27.81 -16.35
CA ARG A 493 -25.25 28.21 -15.07
C ARG A 493 -26.22 28.03 -13.89
N THR A 494 -25.71 27.48 -12.80
CA THR A 494 -26.47 27.36 -11.55
C THR A 494 -27.04 28.68 -11.06
N ILE A 495 -26.38 29.82 -11.37
CA ILE A 495 -26.89 31.18 -11.12
C ILE A 495 -28.23 31.35 -11.81
N ASP A 496 -28.36 31.07 -13.11
CA ASP A 496 -29.53 31.28 -13.91
C ASP A 496 -30.68 30.32 -13.50
N ILE A 497 -30.29 29.06 -13.22
CA ILE A 497 -31.23 28.03 -12.74
C ILE A 497 -31.88 28.46 -11.41
N LEU A 498 -31.09 28.84 -10.41
CA LEU A 498 -31.59 29.21 -9.09
C LEU A 498 -32.33 30.56 -9.07
N ALA A 499 -31.95 31.50 -9.92
CA ALA A 499 -32.64 32.77 -10.04
C ALA A 499 -34.07 32.61 -10.60
N GLN A 500 -34.32 31.55 -11.38
CA GLN A 500 -35.63 31.29 -11.99
C GLN A 500 -36.40 30.19 -11.24
N ALA A 501 -35.80 29.53 -10.26
CA ALA A 501 -36.41 28.41 -9.56
C ALA A 501 -37.63 28.83 -8.72
N PRO A 502 -38.74 28.08 -8.79
CA PRO A 502 -39.95 28.43 -8.07
C PRO A 502 -39.76 28.32 -6.55
N GLY A 503 -40.24 29.35 -5.82
CA GLY A 503 -40.16 29.41 -4.36
C GLY A 503 -38.77 29.79 -3.81
N ILE A 504 -37.86 30.25 -4.67
CA ILE A 504 -36.50 30.67 -4.32
C ILE A 504 -36.32 32.16 -4.63
N SER A 505 -35.52 32.84 -3.82
CA SER A 505 -34.98 34.17 -4.07
C SER A 505 -33.47 34.08 -3.97
N LEU A 506 -32.75 34.22 -5.08
CA LEU A 506 -31.31 34.31 -5.11
C LEU A 506 -30.90 35.74 -4.77
N ASP A 507 -30.52 35.97 -3.50
CA ASP A 507 -30.28 37.30 -2.95
C ASP A 507 -28.78 37.71 -3.01
N ALA A 508 -27.88 36.74 -3.06
CA ALA A 508 -26.44 36.98 -3.11
C ALA A 508 -25.72 35.88 -3.88
N ILE A 509 -24.62 36.25 -4.56
CA ILE A 509 -23.64 35.34 -5.16
C ILE A 509 -22.32 35.60 -4.45
N PHE A 510 -21.60 34.52 -4.06
CA PHE A 510 -20.30 34.60 -3.49
C PHE A 510 -19.27 33.98 -4.47
N SER A 511 -18.29 34.78 -4.83
CA SER A 511 -17.29 34.44 -5.85
C SER A 511 -15.96 34.12 -5.20
N PRO A 512 -15.46 32.87 -5.31
CA PRO A 512 -14.15 32.48 -4.77
C PRO A 512 -12.99 32.96 -5.63
N GLU A 513 -11.81 32.39 -5.40
CA GLU A 513 -10.63 32.60 -6.24
C GLU A 513 -10.96 32.45 -7.74
N HIS A 514 -10.32 33.24 -8.57
CA HIS A 514 -10.56 33.40 -10.04
C HIS A 514 -11.84 34.08 -10.44
N GLY A 515 -12.73 34.44 -9.51
CA GLY A 515 -13.98 35.17 -9.80
C GLY A 515 -15.10 34.27 -10.36
N VAL A 516 -16.29 34.81 -10.52
CA VAL A 516 -17.46 34.07 -11.06
C VAL A 516 -17.21 33.53 -12.47
N THR A 517 -16.35 34.20 -13.25
CA THR A 517 -16.02 33.79 -14.64
C THR A 517 -14.84 32.85 -14.73
N GLY A 518 -14.10 32.64 -13.64
CA GLY A 518 -12.90 31.81 -13.62
C GLY A 518 -11.72 32.32 -14.43
N ALA A 519 -11.75 33.55 -14.84
CA ALA A 519 -10.79 34.12 -15.78
C ALA A 519 -9.71 34.98 -15.11
N VAL A 520 -9.86 35.31 -13.83
CA VAL A 520 -9.00 36.26 -13.11
C VAL A 520 -7.91 35.48 -12.35
N ASP A 521 -6.65 35.83 -12.59
CA ASP A 521 -5.47 35.23 -11.92
C ASP A 521 -4.73 36.28 -11.07
N THR A 522 -5.49 37.04 -10.26
CA THR A 522 -4.98 38.03 -9.33
C THR A 522 -5.76 38.00 -8.01
N THR A 523 -5.20 38.59 -6.95
CA THR A 523 -5.88 38.76 -5.64
C THR A 523 -6.90 39.91 -5.61
N ASP A 524 -6.97 40.73 -6.65
CA ASP A 524 -7.81 41.93 -6.68
C ASP A 524 -9.17 41.62 -7.37
N ILE A 525 -10.00 40.83 -6.70
CA ILE A 525 -11.35 40.50 -7.17
C ILE A 525 -12.35 41.36 -6.39
N ASN A 526 -12.96 42.32 -7.09
CA ASN A 526 -13.90 43.24 -6.49
C ASN A 526 -15.37 42.73 -6.52
N ASN A 527 -16.18 43.27 -5.61
CA ASN A 527 -17.61 43.05 -5.65
C ASN A 527 -18.21 43.60 -6.96
N SER A 528 -19.21 42.91 -7.48
CA SER A 528 -19.82 43.24 -8.75
C SER A 528 -21.33 42.88 -8.76
N LYS A 529 -21.96 42.86 -9.92
CA LYS A 529 -23.29 42.32 -10.13
C LYS A 529 -23.27 41.34 -11.30
N ASP A 530 -23.99 40.25 -11.19
CA ASP A 530 -24.19 39.33 -12.31
C ASP A 530 -25.02 40.06 -13.39
N SER A 531 -24.53 40.08 -14.62
CA SER A 531 -25.13 40.88 -15.70
C SER A 531 -26.47 40.34 -16.20
N ALA A 532 -26.72 39.03 -16.04
CA ALA A 532 -27.96 38.42 -16.51
C ALA A 532 -29.09 38.51 -15.46
N THR A 533 -28.74 38.29 -14.19
CA THR A 533 -29.73 38.25 -13.10
C THR A 533 -29.85 39.54 -12.29
N GLY A 534 -28.82 40.40 -12.36
CA GLY A 534 -28.73 41.63 -11.57
C GLY A 534 -28.39 41.42 -10.09
N VAL A 535 -28.16 40.14 -9.66
CA VAL A 535 -27.85 39.79 -8.28
C VAL A 535 -26.45 40.28 -7.93
N ALA A 536 -26.30 40.74 -6.66
CA ALA A 536 -25.02 41.21 -6.15
C ALA A 536 -24.03 40.05 -6.02
N VAL A 537 -22.81 40.27 -6.48
CA VAL A 537 -21.68 39.33 -6.38
C VAL A 537 -20.67 39.85 -5.37
N TYR A 538 -20.47 39.12 -4.31
CA TYR A 538 -19.50 39.41 -3.25
C TYR A 538 -18.24 38.56 -3.47
N SER A 539 -17.07 39.21 -3.56
CA SER A 539 -15.81 38.50 -3.57
C SER A 539 -15.53 37.91 -2.20
N VAL A 540 -15.17 36.64 -2.17
CA VAL A 540 -14.66 35.93 -0.98
C VAL A 540 -13.22 35.45 -1.23
N TYR A 541 -12.45 36.28 -1.94
CA TYR A 541 -11.03 36.11 -2.21
C TYR A 541 -10.29 37.45 -2.11
N GLY A 542 -9.13 37.43 -1.50
CA GLY A 542 -8.30 38.61 -1.31
C GLY A 542 -7.01 38.36 -0.52
N ALA A 543 -6.21 39.40 -0.36
CA ALA A 543 -4.90 39.30 0.28
C ALA A 543 -4.97 39.02 1.79
N THR A 544 -6.08 39.34 2.45
CA THR A 544 -6.23 39.14 3.90
C THR A 544 -7.18 38.00 4.20
N ASP A 545 -7.02 37.37 5.36
CA ASP A 545 -7.91 36.31 5.82
C ASP A 545 -9.37 36.78 5.92
N ALA A 546 -9.61 37.98 6.44
CA ALA A 546 -10.93 38.58 6.52
C ALA A 546 -11.61 38.77 5.15
N ALA A 547 -10.85 39.02 4.08
CA ALA A 547 -11.38 39.19 2.73
C ALA A 547 -11.80 37.85 2.09
N ARG A 548 -11.41 36.74 2.69
CA ARG A 548 -11.70 35.38 2.24
C ARG A 548 -12.95 34.78 2.86
N HIS A 549 -13.48 35.47 3.89
CA HIS A 549 -14.71 35.06 4.58
C HIS A 549 -15.93 35.78 3.99
N PRO A 550 -17.11 35.11 3.97
CA PRO A 550 -18.32 35.79 3.53
C PRO A 550 -18.70 36.93 4.49
N PRO A 551 -19.22 38.07 3.96
CA PRO A 551 -19.65 39.20 4.81
C PRO A 551 -20.82 38.80 5.72
N GLU A 552 -20.66 38.94 7.04
CA GLU A 552 -21.67 38.53 8.02
C GLU A 552 -23.02 39.23 7.84
N GLU A 553 -22.98 40.50 7.46
CA GLU A 553 -24.21 41.31 7.21
C GLU A 553 -25.01 40.82 6.00
N VAL A 554 -24.36 40.11 5.08
CA VAL A 554 -25.04 39.45 3.94
C VAL A 554 -25.62 38.12 4.39
N VAL A 555 -24.75 37.28 5.01
CA VAL A 555 -25.10 35.90 5.42
C VAL A 555 -26.31 35.90 6.39
N LYS A 556 -26.36 36.79 7.38
CA LYS A 556 -27.44 36.85 8.37
C LYS A 556 -28.83 37.14 7.77
N ASN A 557 -28.89 37.67 6.54
CA ASN A 557 -30.13 37.96 5.85
C ASN A 557 -30.60 36.81 4.95
N LEU A 558 -29.87 35.70 4.89
CA LEU A 558 -30.20 34.51 4.12
C LEU A 558 -30.90 33.46 4.99
N ASP A 559 -31.68 32.61 4.33
CA ASP A 559 -32.29 31.43 4.97
C ASP A 559 -31.41 30.16 4.75
N ALA A 560 -30.61 30.13 3.68
CA ALA A 560 -29.65 29.09 3.39
C ALA A 560 -28.54 29.58 2.45
N ILE A 561 -27.45 28.84 2.42
CA ILE A 561 -26.36 29.00 1.44
C ILE A 561 -26.30 27.73 0.59
N VAL A 562 -26.18 27.89 -0.72
CA VAL A 562 -25.95 26.81 -1.68
C VAL A 562 -24.49 26.88 -2.13
N PHE A 563 -23.77 25.75 -2.15
CA PHE A 563 -22.41 25.65 -2.62
C PHE A 563 -22.35 24.76 -3.85
N ASP A 564 -21.88 25.29 -4.98
CA ASP A 564 -21.78 24.59 -6.26
C ASP A 564 -20.50 24.98 -7.01
N ILE A 565 -19.42 24.27 -6.76
CA ILE A 565 -18.08 24.48 -7.36
C ILE A 565 -17.41 23.14 -7.62
N GLN A 566 -16.75 22.98 -8.79
CA GLN A 566 -15.89 21.85 -9.10
C GLN A 566 -14.54 22.02 -8.41
N ASP A 567 -14.21 21.10 -7.50
CA ASP A 567 -12.90 20.99 -6.87
C ASP A 567 -11.88 20.24 -7.74
N ALA A 568 -10.59 20.29 -7.35
CA ALA A 568 -9.49 19.59 -8.04
C ALA A 568 -9.06 18.27 -7.36
N GLY A 569 -9.60 17.92 -6.20
CA GLY A 569 -9.25 16.71 -5.45
C GLY A 569 -7.92 16.80 -4.69
N VAL A 570 -7.47 18.03 -4.35
CA VAL A 570 -6.14 18.29 -3.79
C VAL A 570 -6.22 19.31 -2.66
N ARG A 571 -5.70 18.94 -1.48
CA ARG A 571 -5.74 19.70 -0.23
C ARG A 571 -5.48 21.20 -0.36
N PHE A 572 -4.52 21.60 -1.16
CA PHE A 572 -4.15 22.99 -1.31
C PHE A 572 -4.92 23.73 -2.41
N TYR A 573 -5.96 23.09 -2.99
CA TYR A 573 -6.90 23.77 -3.89
C TYR A 573 -7.91 24.56 -3.05
N THR A 574 -7.94 25.86 -3.19
CA THR A 574 -8.54 26.80 -2.23
C THR A 574 -10.04 26.69 -2.05
N TYR A 575 -10.73 25.97 -2.95
CA TYR A 575 -12.20 25.79 -2.84
C TYR A 575 -12.60 24.92 -1.65
N GLU A 576 -11.71 23.99 -1.19
CA GLU A 576 -11.93 23.26 0.06
C GLU A 576 -11.93 24.21 1.27
N THR A 577 -11.01 25.17 1.31
CA THR A 577 -10.95 26.16 2.39
C THR A 577 -12.14 27.12 2.30
N THR A 578 -12.55 27.53 1.09
CA THR A 578 -13.76 28.31 0.88
C THR A 578 -14.99 27.59 1.41
N LEU A 579 -15.14 26.28 1.13
CA LEU A 579 -16.19 25.44 1.71
C LEU A 579 -16.16 25.48 3.24
N GLY A 580 -14.99 25.32 3.84
CA GLY A 580 -14.80 25.37 5.29
C GLY A 580 -15.27 26.69 5.90
N TYR A 581 -14.91 27.81 5.30
CA TYR A 581 -15.33 29.15 5.76
C TYR A 581 -16.85 29.35 5.65
N PHE A 582 -17.50 28.79 4.63
CA PHE A 582 -18.95 28.84 4.51
C PHE A 582 -19.67 27.90 5.50
N LEU A 583 -19.06 26.75 5.87
CA LEU A 583 -19.54 25.93 6.97
C LEU A 583 -19.52 26.70 8.31
N GLU A 584 -18.42 27.37 8.59
CA GLU A 584 -18.27 28.19 9.80
C GLU A 584 -19.29 29.36 9.81
N ALA A 585 -19.44 30.04 8.69
CA ALA A 585 -20.40 31.15 8.56
C ALA A 585 -21.84 30.68 8.72
N ALA A 586 -22.21 29.55 8.11
CA ALA A 586 -23.55 28.97 8.22
C ALA A 586 -23.85 28.55 9.67
N ALA A 587 -22.89 27.91 10.33
CA ALA A 587 -22.99 27.52 11.75
C ALA A 587 -23.19 28.75 12.64
N LYS A 588 -22.40 29.81 12.46
CA LYS A 588 -22.47 31.05 13.22
C LYS A 588 -23.81 31.77 13.01
N ALA A 589 -24.32 31.79 11.79
CA ALA A 589 -25.58 32.42 11.46
C ALA A 589 -26.82 31.55 11.79
N GLY A 590 -26.63 30.28 12.12
CA GLY A 590 -27.72 29.32 12.37
C GLY A 590 -28.53 28.95 11.13
N ILE A 591 -28.00 29.17 9.93
CA ILE A 591 -28.65 28.84 8.65
C ILE A 591 -28.09 27.54 8.08
N GLU A 592 -28.75 27.03 7.03
CA GLU A 592 -28.34 25.77 6.39
C GLU A 592 -27.32 26.00 5.27
N LEU A 593 -26.28 25.15 5.21
CA LEU A 593 -25.44 25.02 4.03
C LEU A 593 -25.87 23.80 3.22
N ILE A 594 -26.14 24.01 1.94
CA ILE A 594 -26.54 22.97 0.97
C ILE A 594 -25.44 22.82 -0.07
N VAL A 595 -24.77 21.67 -0.09
CA VAL A 595 -23.69 21.38 -1.04
C VAL A 595 -24.23 20.56 -2.19
N LEU A 596 -24.13 21.08 -3.41
CA LEU A 596 -24.42 20.36 -4.64
C LEU A 596 -23.16 19.65 -5.07
N ASP A 597 -23.11 18.32 -4.83
CA ASP A 597 -21.88 17.56 -4.97
C ASP A 597 -21.42 17.41 -6.43
N ARG A 598 -20.09 17.34 -6.63
CA ARG A 598 -19.44 17.19 -7.92
C ARG A 598 -18.33 16.13 -7.85
N PRO A 599 -17.94 15.51 -9.01
CA PRO A 599 -16.91 14.47 -9.03
C PRO A 599 -15.57 14.95 -8.47
N ASP A 600 -14.87 14.07 -7.74
CA ASP A 600 -13.41 14.22 -7.60
C ASP A 600 -12.80 13.97 -8.98
N PRO A 601 -12.16 14.97 -9.63
CA PRO A 601 -11.80 14.85 -11.04
C PRO A 601 -10.63 13.90 -11.30
N ILE A 602 -9.84 13.63 -10.27
CA ILE A 602 -8.68 12.75 -10.33
C ILE A 602 -8.95 11.39 -9.66
N THR A 603 -10.21 10.99 -9.58
CA THR A 603 -10.76 9.78 -8.96
C THR A 603 -10.69 9.77 -7.42
N GLY A 604 -11.77 9.33 -6.80
CA GLY A 604 -11.84 9.14 -5.35
C GLY A 604 -11.16 7.85 -4.85
N SER A 605 -10.54 7.05 -5.74
CA SER A 605 -9.92 5.79 -5.34
C SER A 605 -8.55 5.96 -4.70
N PHE A 606 -7.80 6.99 -5.05
CA PHE A 606 -6.45 7.20 -4.56
C PHE A 606 -6.40 8.18 -3.39
N VAL A 607 -5.65 7.82 -2.37
CA VAL A 607 -5.29 8.66 -1.22
C VAL A 607 -3.78 8.66 -1.14
N GLN A 608 -3.14 9.80 -1.42
CA GLN A 608 -1.69 9.85 -1.66
C GLN A 608 -1.06 11.09 -1.04
N GLY A 609 0.23 10.99 -0.75
CA GLY A 609 1.02 12.08 -0.17
C GLY A 609 0.90 12.18 1.35
N PRO A 610 1.73 13.00 1.99
CA PRO A 610 1.72 13.15 3.43
C PRO A 610 0.44 13.85 3.91
N VAL A 611 -0.07 13.38 5.05
CA VAL A 611 -1.09 14.10 5.82
C VAL A 611 -0.46 15.35 6.40
N SER A 612 -1.14 16.50 6.32
CA SER A 612 -0.61 17.75 6.87
C SER A 612 -0.44 17.70 8.38
N ASP A 613 0.54 18.43 8.88
CA ASP A 613 0.79 18.58 10.33
C ASP A 613 -0.38 19.33 10.97
N ALA A 614 -0.81 18.85 12.13
CA ALA A 614 -1.86 19.51 12.90
C ALA A 614 -1.40 20.90 13.41
N GLY A 615 -2.33 21.85 13.45
CA GLY A 615 -2.04 23.23 13.87
C GLY A 615 -1.31 24.07 12.80
N ARG A 616 -1.33 23.62 11.55
CA ARG A 616 -0.74 24.34 10.41
C ARG A 616 -1.82 24.74 9.39
N GLU A 617 -3.05 25.01 9.90
CA GLU A 617 -4.17 25.46 9.09
C GLU A 617 -3.84 26.80 8.39
N SER A 618 -4.24 26.89 7.13
CA SER A 618 -4.02 28.08 6.29
C SER A 618 -5.06 28.09 5.15
N PHE A 619 -4.97 29.09 4.29
CA PHE A 619 -5.86 29.15 3.11
C PHE A 619 -5.63 28.01 2.11
N THR A 620 -4.47 27.35 2.15
CA THR A 620 -4.14 26.18 1.34
C THR A 620 -4.11 24.88 2.16
N ASN A 621 -4.61 24.89 3.37
CA ASN A 621 -4.65 23.72 4.27
C ASN A 621 -5.72 23.92 5.35
N TYR A 622 -6.99 23.76 5.00
CA TYR A 622 -8.12 23.99 5.90
C TYR A 622 -8.15 22.99 7.07
N TRP A 623 -7.80 21.71 6.81
CA TRP A 623 -7.81 20.65 7.80
C TRP A 623 -6.71 19.62 7.56
N THR A 624 -6.46 18.79 8.57
CA THR A 624 -5.43 17.74 8.54
C THR A 624 -5.85 16.61 7.60
N VAL A 625 -5.52 16.74 6.32
CA VAL A 625 -5.78 15.77 5.25
C VAL A 625 -4.53 15.54 4.40
N PRO A 626 -4.42 14.43 3.67
CA PRO A 626 -3.30 14.19 2.75
C PRO A 626 -3.35 15.10 1.54
N VAL A 627 -2.26 15.20 0.80
CA VAL A 627 -2.18 16.01 -0.42
C VAL A 627 -3.30 15.66 -1.39
N ARG A 628 -3.52 14.37 -1.65
CA ARG A 628 -4.62 13.84 -2.46
C ARG A 628 -5.52 13.02 -1.55
N HIS A 629 -6.70 13.54 -1.22
CA HIS A 629 -7.60 12.97 -0.20
C HIS A 629 -8.61 11.97 -0.76
N GLY A 630 -8.88 12.00 -2.09
CA GLY A 630 -9.81 11.11 -2.77
C GLY A 630 -11.27 11.28 -2.31
N MET A 631 -11.69 12.48 -1.99
CA MET A 631 -13.04 12.81 -1.50
C MET A 631 -13.70 13.86 -2.40
N THR A 632 -15.03 13.77 -2.57
CA THR A 632 -15.81 14.84 -3.21
C THR A 632 -15.97 16.01 -2.27
N ILE A 633 -16.39 17.16 -2.81
CA ILE A 633 -16.60 18.37 -2.02
C ILE A 633 -17.72 18.18 -0.97
N GLY A 634 -18.74 17.36 -1.28
CA GLY A 634 -19.80 17.01 -0.34
C GLY A 634 -19.33 16.09 0.78
N GLU A 635 -18.41 15.17 0.47
CA GLU A 635 -17.77 14.30 1.48
C GLU A 635 -16.85 15.10 2.41
N LEU A 636 -16.08 16.05 1.85
CA LEU A 636 -15.26 16.98 2.64
C LEU A 636 -16.12 17.86 3.54
N ALA A 637 -17.25 18.35 3.06
CA ALA A 637 -18.17 19.15 3.88
C ALA A 637 -18.63 18.36 5.12
N LYS A 638 -19.02 17.10 4.96
CA LYS A 638 -19.41 16.23 6.08
C LYS A 638 -18.26 16.01 7.06
N MET A 639 -17.06 15.75 6.54
CA MET A 639 -15.86 15.53 7.36
C MET A 639 -15.49 16.81 8.14
N PHE A 640 -15.37 17.95 7.49
CA PHE A 640 -15.02 19.21 8.13
C PHE A 640 -16.03 19.61 9.20
N ASN A 641 -17.33 19.50 8.89
CA ASN A 641 -18.37 19.80 9.85
C ASN A 641 -18.27 18.98 11.13
N THR A 642 -17.95 17.69 10.99
CA THR A 642 -17.86 16.75 12.13
C THR A 642 -16.51 16.85 12.85
N GLU A 643 -15.39 16.72 12.14
CA GLU A 643 -14.06 16.64 12.74
C GLU A 643 -13.61 17.98 13.37
N ARG A 644 -14.13 19.13 12.87
CA ARG A 644 -13.91 20.45 13.47
C ARG A 644 -15.00 20.85 14.49
N ASN A 645 -15.99 20.00 14.71
CA ASN A 645 -17.12 20.24 15.61
C ASN A 645 -17.88 21.56 15.31
N LEU A 646 -18.06 21.88 14.01
CA LEU A 646 -18.71 23.15 13.61
C LEU A 646 -20.21 23.13 13.90
N ASN A 647 -20.85 21.96 13.86
CA ASN A 647 -22.28 21.77 14.09
C ASN A 647 -23.16 22.60 13.14
N ALA A 648 -22.70 22.87 11.93
CA ALA A 648 -23.49 23.51 10.89
C ALA A 648 -24.65 22.60 10.46
N ARG A 649 -25.79 23.20 10.14
CA ARG A 649 -26.87 22.49 9.46
C ARG A 649 -26.42 22.25 8.02
N LEU A 650 -26.14 21.00 7.68
CA LEU A 650 -25.54 20.61 6.39
C LEU A 650 -26.44 19.62 5.66
N THR A 651 -26.80 19.96 4.44
CA THR A 651 -27.42 19.05 3.48
C THR A 651 -26.48 18.87 2.28
N VAL A 652 -26.21 17.63 1.88
CA VAL A 652 -25.47 17.33 0.65
C VAL A 652 -26.45 16.72 -0.34
N VAL A 653 -26.58 17.33 -1.51
CA VAL A 653 -27.31 16.79 -2.67
C VAL A 653 -26.30 15.93 -3.45
N PRO A 654 -26.41 14.60 -3.38
CA PRO A 654 -25.44 13.72 -3.98
C PRO A 654 -25.56 13.67 -5.50
N MET A 655 -24.48 13.32 -6.17
CA MET A 655 -24.48 12.99 -7.59
C MET A 655 -25.25 11.69 -7.87
N GLU A 656 -25.75 11.53 -9.07
CA GLU A 656 -26.23 10.25 -9.58
C GLU A 656 -25.24 9.68 -10.59
N GLY A 657 -25.02 8.36 -10.50
CA GLY A 657 -24.24 7.60 -11.48
C GLY A 657 -22.71 7.68 -11.35
N TRP A 658 -22.14 8.55 -10.52
CA TRP A 658 -20.71 8.60 -10.27
C TRP A 658 -20.25 7.41 -9.41
N GLN A 659 -19.09 6.88 -9.76
CA GLN A 659 -18.41 5.84 -8.99
C GLN A 659 -17.04 6.33 -8.55
N ARG A 660 -16.63 5.91 -7.38
CA ARG A 660 -15.37 6.36 -6.76
C ARG A 660 -14.13 6.14 -7.63
N GLY A 661 -14.14 5.13 -8.49
CA GLY A 661 -13.06 4.85 -9.43
C GLY A 661 -13.07 5.67 -10.72
N ASP A 662 -14.09 6.52 -10.93
CA ASP A 662 -14.19 7.29 -12.15
C ASP A 662 -13.21 8.46 -12.14
N TRP A 663 -12.43 8.59 -13.20
CA TRP A 663 -11.78 9.84 -13.58
C TRP A 663 -12.78 10.76 -14.25
N PHE A 664 -12.54 12.06 -14.24
CA PHE A 664 -13.51 13.02 -14.80
C PHE A 664 -13.91 12.70 -16.25
N ASP A 665 -12.95 12.32 -17.10
CA ASP A 665 -13.18 11.97 -18.52
C ASP A 665 -14.04 10.70 -18.72
N SER A 666 -14.25 9.91 -17.68
CA SER A 666 -15.14 8.75 -17.70
C SER A 666 -16.57 9.03 -17.20
N THR A 667 -16.83 10.26 -16.72
CA THR A 667 -18.15 10.66 -16.20
C THR A 667 -19.16 11.02 -17.29
N GLY A 668 -18.71 11.41 -18.46
CA GLY A 668 -19.53 11.97 -19.52
C GLY A 668 -19.82 13.47 -19.38
N LEU A 669 -19.32 14.10 -18.32
CA LEU A 669 -19.44 15.55 -18.10
C LEU A 669 -18.45 16.33 -18.96
N SER A 670 -18.80 17.54 -19.32
CA SER A 670 -17.91 18.48 -20.00
C SER A 670 -16.89 19.06 -19.03
N TRP A 671 -15.60 19.04 -19.40
CA TRP A 671 -14.56 19.71 -18.60
C TRP A 671 -14.70 21.22 -18.69
N VAL A 672 -14.96 21.87 -17.57
CA VAL A 672 -14.87 23.32 -17.42
C VAL A 672 -13.66 23.60 -16.53
N ASN A 673 -12.70 24.37 -17.03
CA ASN A 673 -11.45 24.65 -16.32
C ASN A 673 -11.73 25.20 -14.91
N PRO A 674 -11.37 24.49 -13.82
CA PRO A 674 -11.59 25.00 -12.46
C PRO A 674 -10.78 26.27 -12.17
N SER A 675 -9.65 26.44 -12.87
CA SER A 675 -8.83 27.66 -12.84
C SER A 675 -8.22 27.91 -14.22
N PRO A 676 -7.65 29.10 -14.49
CA PRO A 676 -6.98 29.42 -15.76
C PRO A 676 -5.83 28.49 -16.11
N ASN A 677 -5.21 27.86 -15.10
CA ASN A 677 -4.06 26.98 -15.23
C ASN A 677 -4.38 25.51 -14.99
N LEU A 678 -5.65 25.10 -14.94
CA LEU A 678 -6.05 23.68 -14.83
C LEU A 678 -7.04 23.38 -15.98
N ARG A 679 -6.47 23.06 -17.16
CA ARG A 679 -7.20 23.04 -18.43
C ARG A 679 -7.60 21.66 -18.91
N SER A 680 -7.02 20.61 -18.29
CA SER A 680 -7.24 19.23 -18.68
C SER A 680 -7.18 18.28 -17.49
N VAL A 681 -7.73 17.08 -17.67
CA VAL A 681 -7.60 15.98 -16.70
C VAL A 681 -6.14 15.54 -16.51
N THR A 682 -5.30 15.69 -17.55
CA THR A 682 -3.85 15.39 -17.44
C THR A 682 -3.16 16.36 -16.49
N GLU A 683 -3.41 17.66 -16.65
CA GLU A 683 -2.91 18.69 -15.74
C GLU A 683 -3.41 18.45 -14.30
N ALA A 684 -4.70 18.12 -14.14
CA ALA A 684 -5.27 17.80 -12.84
C ALA A 684 -4.61 16.56 -12.21
N ALA A 685 -4.27 15.54 -12.99
CA ALA A 685 -3.58 14.34 -12.50
C ALA A 685 -2.15 14.61 -12.02
N LEU A 686 -1.44 15.53 -12.68
CA LEU A 686 -0.06 15.93 -12.34
C LEU A 686 -0.01 16.97 -11.20
N TYR A 687 -1.08 17.77 -11.06
CA TYR A 687 -1.16 18.90 -10.15
C TYR A 687 -0.81 18.55 -8.69
N PRO A 688 -1.26 17.43 -8.07
CA PRO A 688 -0.93 17.11 -6.68
C PRO A 688 0.57 16.97 -6.40
N GLY A 689 1.36 16.71 -7.43
CA GLY A 689 2.83 16.59 -7.33
C GLY A 689 3.54 17.83 -7.79
N VAL A 690 3.28 18.28 -9.02
CA VAL A 690 4.02 19.38 -9.63
C VAL A 690 3.77 20.71 -8.92
N ALA A 691 2.56 20.93 -8.38
CA ALA A 691 2.29 22.15 -7.61
C ALA A 691 3.08 22.22 -6.29
N LEU A 692 3.54 21.10 -5.73
CA LEU A 692 4.36 21.14 -4.49
C LEU A 692 5.62 21.99 -4.67
N ILE A 693 6.20 22.06 -5.88
CA ILE A 693 7.38 22.88 -6.16
C ILE A 693 7.03 24.28 -6.72
N GLU A 694 5.76 24.60 -6.90
CA GLU A 694 5.32 25.87 -7.48
C GLU A 694 5.75 27.11 -6.68
N GLY A 695 5.74 27.01 -5.35
CA GLY A 695 6.18 28.08 -4.47
C GLY A 695 7.68 28.41 -4.57
N THR A 696 8.47 27.52 -5.19
CA THR A 696 9.92 27.66 -5.33
C THR A 696 10.30 28.56 -6.52
N ASN A 697 11.60 28.66 -6.81
CA ASN A 697 12.09 29.38 -8.00
C ASN A 697 12.10 28.51 -9.26
N ILE A 698 11.04 27.72 -9.50
CA ILE A 698 10.83 26.88 -10.67
C ILE A 698 9.56 27.32 -11.40
N SER A 699 9.62 27.38 -12.73
CA SER A 699 8.41 27.46 -13.53
C SER A 699 7.78 26.07 -13.62
N VAL A 700 6.52 25.95 -13.22
CA VAL A 700 5.68 24.77 -13.39
C VAL A 700 4.81 24.86 -14.65
N GLY A 701 5.23 25.62 -15.63
CA GLY A 701 4.54 25.77 -16.90
C GLY A 701 3.38 26.77 -16.90
N ARG A 702 3.10 27.49 -15.81
CA ARG A 702 2.11 28.60 -15.85
C ARG A 702 2.54 29.63 -16.89
N GLY A 703 1.60 30.18 -17.63
CA GLY A 703 1.88 31.06 -18.76
C GLY A 703 2.31 30.33 -20.04
N THR A 704 2.16 29.00 -20.10
CA THR A 704 2.29 28.18 -21.33
C THR A 704 0.95 27.52 -21.66
N ASP A 705 0.91 26.77 -22.76
CA ASP A 705 -0.31 26.04 -23.16
C ASP A 705 -0.59 24.80 -22.29
N THR A 706 0.43 24.28 -21.58
CA THR A 706 0.36 23.05 -20.77
C THR A 706 0.92 23.27 -19.36
N PRO A 707 0.23 24.05 -18.52
CA PRO A 707 0.60 24.21 -17.11
C PRO A 707 0.66 22.84 -16.41
N PHE A 708 1.59 22.70 -15.47
CA PHE A 708 1.87 21.48 -14.69
C PHE A 708 2.38 20.28 -15.48
N GLU A 709 2.41 20.33 -16.83
CA GLU A 709 3.13 19.36 -17.65
C GLU A 709 4.59 19.76 -17.92
N LEU A 710 4.94 21.03 -17.67
CA LEU A 710 6.28 21.57 -17.88
C LEU A 710 6.91 22.00 -16.56
N VAL A 711 8.17 21.61 -16.35
CA VAL A 711 8.99 22.05 -15.21
C VAL A 711 10.32 22.55 -15.72
N GLY A 712 10.70 23.80 -15.38
CA GLY A 712 11.95 24.36 -15.90
C GLY A 712 12.38 25.67 -15.28
N ALA A 713 13.64 26.06 -15.61
CA ALA A 713 14.25 27.33 -15.24
C ALA A 713 15.36 27.69 -16.23
N PRO A 714 15.84 28.95 -16.27
CA PRO A 714 16.95 29.37 -17.16
C PRO A 714 18.27 28.66 -16.86
N TRP A 715 18.52 28.22 -15.65
CA TRP A 715 19.75 27.58 -15.18
C TRP A 715 19.74 26.04 -15.27
N ILE A 716 18.62 25.43 -15.63
CA ILE A 716 18.51 23.95 -15.81
C ILE A 716 19.19 23.54 -17.12
N LYS A 717 19.77 22.34 -17.13
CA LYS A 717 20.21 21.62 -18.33
C LYS A 717 19.18 20.50 -18.62
N SER A 718 18.32 20.76 -19.60
CA SER A 718 17.15 19.93 -19.88
C SER A 718 17.45 18.42 -20.06
N ARG A 719 18.54 18.09 -20.78
CA ARG A 719 18.94 16.68 -21.01
C ARG A 719 19.44 16.00 -19.72
N GLU A 720 20.20 16.73 -18.88
CA GLU A 720 20.72 16.22 -17.62
C GLU A 720 19.55 15.87 -16.67
N LEU A 721 18.60 16.79 -16.49
CA LEU A 721 17.42 16.59 -15.68
C LEU A 721 16.55 15.44 -16.19
N ALA A 722 16.25 15.42 -17.51
CA ALA A 722 15.45 14.36 -18.11
C ALA A 722 16.11 12.97 -17.97
N THR A 723 17.43 12.89 -18.18
CA THR A 723 18.19 11.64 -18.02
C THR A 723 18.12 11.16 -16.56
N TYR A 724 18.34 12.05 -15.60
CA TYR A 724 18.27 11.70 -14.18
C TYR A 724 16.87 11.20 -13.78
N LEU A 725 15.81 11.96 -14.12
CA LEU A 725 14.44 11.60 -13.78
C LEU A 725 13.96 10.31 -14.46
N ASN A 726 14.32 10.08 -15.73
CA ASN A 726 14.00 8.82 -16.41
C ASN A 726 14.74 7.62 -15.80
N ALA A 727 15.97 7.82 -15.33
CA ALA A 727 16.72 6.79 -14.63
C ALA A 727 16.09 6.42 -13.27
N ARG A 728 15.33 7.34 -12.65
CA ARG A 728 14.53 7.07 -11.45
C ARG A 728 13.37 6.11 -11.70
N ALA A 729 12.96 5.90 -12.96
CA ALA A 729 11.87 4.98 -13.34
C ALA A 729 10.56 5.25 -12.56
N ILE A 730 10.17 6.52 -12.46
CA ILE A 730 8.95 6.94 -11.77
C ILE A 730 7.74 6.36 -12.49
N ALA A 731 6.87 5.66 -11.76
CA ALA A 731 5.72 4.98 -12.33
C ALA A 731 4.73 5.98 -12.95
N GLY A 732 4.18 5.65 -14.12
CA GLY A 732 3.12 6.42 -14.78
C GLY A 732 3.59 7.65 -15.56
N VAL A 733 4.88 8.00 -15.53
CA VAL A 733 5.40 9.18 -16.24
C VAL A 733 6.69 8.90 -16.99
N ARG A 734 6.99 9.80 -17.99
CA ARG A 734 8.27 9.92 -18.67
C ARG A 734 8.62 11.38 -18.84
N PHE A 735 9.91 11.70 -18.96
CA PHE A 735 10.42 13.06 -19.03
C PHE A 735 11.12 13.31 -20.35
N VAL A 736 10.64 14.30 -21.08
CA VAL A 736 11.23 14.73 -22.37
C VAL A 736 11.92 16.07 -22.16
N PRO A 737 13.20 16.23 -22.56
CA PRO A 737 13.88 17.50 -22.43
C PRO A 737 13.23 18.55 -23.37
N VAL A 738 12.92 19.73 -22.81
CA VAL A 738 12.26 20.82 -23.56
C VAL A 738 12.92 22.17 -23.27
N THR A 739 12.58 23.11 -24.14
CA THR A 739 12.84 24.55 -23.96
C THR A 739 11.52 25.28 -24.16
N PHE A 740 11.17 26.18 -23.25
CA PHE A 740 9.92 26.95 -23.31
C PHE A 740 10.10 28.36 -22.73
N THR A 741 9.17 29.26 -23.05
CA THR A 741 9.18 30.62 -22.51
C THR A 741 7.79 30.93 -21.94
N PRO A 742 7.63 31.02 -20.61
CA PRO A 742 6.34 31.37 -20.01
C PRO A 742 5.95 32.81 -20.36
N SER A 743 4.67 33.05 -20.59
CA SER A 743 4.13 34.41 -20.82
C SER A 743 3.74 35.13 -19.52
N SER A 744 3.65 34.39 -18.42
CA SER A 744 3.29 34.88 -17.07
C SER A 744 3.98 34.08 -15.98
N ALA A 745 3.80 34.46 -14.71
CA ALA A 745 4.35 33.82 -13.51
C ALA A 745 5.90 33.82 -13.48
N VAL A 746 6.50 32.80 -12.85
CA VAL A 746 7.95 32.70 -12.66
C VAL A 746 8.66 32.60 -14.02
N TYR A 747 9.67 33.43 -14.24
CA TYR A 747 10.41 33.52 -15.51
C TYR A 747 9.61 34.02 -16.73
N SER A 748 8.54 34.81 -16.50
CA SER A 748 7.80 35.45 -17.60
C SER A 748 8.72 36.12 -18.62
N GLY A 749 8.59 35.78 -19.92
CA GLY A 749 9.40 36.29 -20.99
C GLY A 749 10.85 35.78 -21.07
N GLN A 750 11.26 34.91 -20.16
CA GLN A 750 12.61 34.34 -20.17
C GLN A 750 12.56 32.89 -20.70
N GLN A 751 13.57 32.53 -21.47
CA GLN A 751 13.72 31.19 -21.97
C GLN A 751 14.15 30.25 -20.82
N CYS A 752 13.35 29.23 -20.55
CA CYS A 752 13.61 28.15 -19.59
C CYS A 752 14.02 26.88 -20.33
N GLN A 753 14.91 26.12 -19.74
CA GLN A 753 15.18 24.73 -20.09
C GLN A 753 14.58 23.83 -19.00
N GLY A 754 14.16 22.64 -19.36
CA GLY A 754 13.53 21.76 -18.37
C GLY A 754 13.01 20.47 -18.99
N VAL A 755 11.96 19.93 -18.40
CA VAL A 755 11.31 18.71 -18.85
C VAL A 755 9.83 18.91 -19.10
N ASN A 756 9.31 18.21 -20.11
CA ASN A 756 7.90 17.93 -20.27
C ASN A 756 7.60 16.56 -19.63
N ILE A 757 6.61 16.52 -18.79
CA ILE A 757 6.15 15.33 -18.07
C ILE A 757 5.05 14.67 -18.89
N LEU A 758 5.38 13.54 -19.50
CA LEU A 758 4.39 12.75 -20.24
C LEU A 758 3.71 11.78 -19.30
N LEU A 759 2.42 11.95 -19.06
CA LEU A 759 1.59 11.00 -18.30
C LEU A 759 1.33 9.77 -19.17
N THR A 760 1.94 8.64 -18.84
CA THR A 760 1.84 7.38 -19.60
C THR A 760 0.81 6.42 -19.01
N GLU A 761 0.65 6.42 -17.66
CA GLU A 761 -0.31 5.58 -16.95
C GLU A 761 -0.75 6.28 -15.65
N ARG A 762 -1.89 6.95 -15.72
CA ARG A 762 -2.38 7.78 -14.60
C ARG A 762 -2.74 6.98 -13.34
N ASN A 763 -3.10 5.71 -13.50
CA ASN A 763 -3.44 4.83 -12.37
C ASN A 763 -2.20 4.30 -11.63
N ALA A 764 -1.04 4.33 -12.28
CA ALA A 764 0.24 3.96 -11.69
C ALA A 764 0.95 5.14 -11.01
N LEU A 765 0.48 6.38 -11.26
CA LEU A 765 1.13 7.58 -10.75
C LEU A 765 0.79 7.83 -9.28
N ASP A 766 1.82 7.91 -8.44
CA ASP A 766 1.75 8.63 -7.16
C ASP A 766 2.21 10.07 -7.40
N ALA A 767 1.25 10.99 -7.60
CA ALA A 767 1.58 12.35 -7.97
C ALA A 767 2.34 13.12 -6.86
N PRO A 768 2.00 13.02 -5.56
CA PRO A 768 2.82 13.60 -4.50
C PRO A 768 4.25 13.06 -4.44
N GLU A 769 4.47 11.74 -4.65
CA GLU A 769 5.81 11.18 -4.76
C GLU A 769 6.57 11.77 -5.96
N LEU A 770 5.91 11.95 -7.11
CA LEU A 770 6.49 12.66 -8.27
C LEU A 770 6.98 14.06 -7.87
N GLY A 771 6.22 14.79 -7.05
CA GLY A 771 6.63 16.11 -6.57
C GLY A 771 7.92 16.07 -5.74
N LEU A 772 8.08 15.05 -4.88
CA LEU A 772 9.33 14.85 -4.13
C LEU A 772 10.49 14.44 -5.04
N GLU A 773 10.25 13.58 -6.04
CA GLU A 773 11.27 13.15 -7.01
C GLU A 773 11.79 14.36 -7.83
N LEU A 774 10.89 15.26 -8.25
CA LEU A 774 11.26 16.49 -8.93
C LEU A 774 12.11 17.41 -8.03
N ALA A 775 11.65 17.63 -6.79
CA ALA A 775 12.38 18.48 -5.84
C ALA A 775 13.75 17.89 -5.47
N ALA A 776 13.84 16.58 -5.22
CA ALA A 776 15.09 15.89 -4.92
C ALA A 776 16.07 15.97 -6.12
N ALA A 777 15.58 15.76 -7.35
CA ALA A 777 16.39 15.88 -8.54
C ALA A 777 16.96 17.30 -8.70
N LEU A 778 16.11 18.33 -8.53
CA LEU A 778 16.52 19.73 -8.61
C LEU A 778 17.51 20.09 -7.50
N HIS A 779 17.24 19.67 -6.28
CA HIS A 779 18.11 19.92 -5.13
C HIS A 779 19.48 19.23 -5.29
N LYS A 780 19.50 18.03 -5.85
CA LYS A 780 20.74 17.26 -6.08
C LYS A 780 21.57 17.82 -7.24
N LEU A 781 20.94 18.15 -8.36
CA LEU A 781 21.64 18.54 -9.58
C LEU A 781 22.00 20.04 -9.60
N TYR A 782 21.20 20.87 -8.93
CA TYR A 782 21.29 22.33 -8.99
C TYR A 782 21.21 22.98 -7.60
N ALA A 783 21.92 22.41 -6.61
CA ALA A 783 21.88 22.81 -5.20
C ALA A 783 22.14 24.31 -4.95
N THR A 784 22.94 24.99 -5.80
CA THR A 784 23.24 26.42 -5.67
C THR A 784 22.16 27.33 -6.22
N ASP A 785 21.37 26.83 -7.18
CA ASP A 785 20.40 27.61 -7.94
C ASP A 785 18.97 27.37 -7.45
N PHE A 786 18.64 26.14 -7.07
CA PHE A 786 17.30 25.75 -6.61
C PHE A 786 17.01 26.18 -5.17
N LYS A 787 15.87 26.84 -4.96
CA LYS A 787 15.41 27.35 -3.66
C LYS A 787 14.25 26.50 -3.14
N ILE A 788 14.56 25.43 -2.41
CA ILE A 788 13.58 24.41 -2.00
C ILE A 788 12.66 24.86 -0.83
N GLU A 789 13.05 25.89 -0.07
CA GLU A 789 12.47 26.23 1.25
C GLU A 789 10.95 26.43 1.18
N ARG A 790 10.47 27.08 0.12
CA ARG A 790 9.03 27.38 -0.05
C ARG A 790 8.16 26.17 -0.41
N MET A 791 8.75 25.05 -0.74
CA MET A 791 8.00 23.81 -0.92
C MET A 791 7.26 23.41 0.36
N SER A 792 7.79 23.76 1.54
CA SER A 792 7.17 23.51 2.84
C SER A 792 5.77 24.12 3.00
N GLU A 793 5.46 25.20 2.24
CA GLU A 793 4.18 25.92 2.30
C GLU A 793 3.00 25.08 1.80
N LEU A 794 3.20 24.25 0.77
CA LEU A 794 2.17 23.36 0.21
C LEU A 794 2.31 21.90 0.69
N LEU A 795 3.53 21.45 0.99
CA LEU A 795 3.75 20.12 1.53
C LEU A 795 3.14 19.99 2.94
N VAL A 796 3.26 21.02 3.77
CA VAL A 796 2.72 21.13 5.15
C VAL A 796 2.98 19.87 5.99
N ASN A 797 4.15 19.25 5.81
CA ASN A 797 4.62 18.13 6.60
C ASN A 797 6.11 18.30 6.85
N GLN A 798 6.45 18.70 8.08
CA GLN A 798 7.81 19.08 8.44
C GLN A 798 8.77 17.89 8.35
N ALA A 799 8.34 16.71 8.79
CA ALA A 799 9.18 15.51 8.75
C ALA A 799 9.55 15.11 7.31
N ALA A 800 8.60 15.14 6.38
CA ALA A 800 8.86 14.86 4.98
C ALA A 800 9.75 15.94 4.34
N PHE A 801 9.55 17.20 4.70
CA PHE A 801 10.38 18.30 4.19
C PHE A 801 11.83 18.20 4.69
N ASP A 802 12.03 17.97 6.00
CA ASP A 802 13.36 17.82 6.58
C ASP A 802 14.12 16.62 5.99
N ALA A 803 13.42 15.51 5.79
CA ALA A 803 13.95 14.31 5.16
C ALA A 803 14.41 14.60 3.72
N LEU A 804 13.59 15.35 2.96
CA LEU A 804 13.91 15.73 1.58
C LEU A 804 15.13 16.64 1.51
N VAL A 805 15.20 17.66 2.36
CA VAL A 805 16.34 18.59 2.46
C VAL A 805 17.62 17.87 2.90
N ALA A 806 17.48 16.86 3.75
CA ALA A 806 18.60 15.99 4.16
C ALA A 806 19.06 15.02 3.05
N GLY A 807 18.41 15.02 1.87
CA GLY A 807 18.77 14.20 0.74
C GLY A 807 18.30 12.75 0.82
N GLN A 808 17.30 12.46 1.68
CA GLN A 808 16.70 11.11 1.73
C GLN A 808 15.97 10.79 0.42
N ASP A 809 15.97 9.50 0.06
CA ASP A 809 15.30 9.04 -1.17
C ASP A 809 13.77 9.32 -1.09
N PRO A 810 13.17 9.96 -2.10
CA PRO A 810 11.73 10.26 -2.14
C PRO A 810 10.82 9.07 -1.89
N ARG A 811 11.16 7.89 -2.40
CA ARG A 811 10.38 6.66 -2.19
C ARG A 811 10.37 6.22 -0.74
N ARG A 812 11.48 6.43 -0.04
CA ARG A 812 11.54 6.16 1.39
C ARG A 812 10.68 7.13 2.18
N ILE A 813 10.75 8.42 1.85
CA ILE A 813 9.89 9.45 2.45
C ILE A 813 8.42 9.08 2.21
N ALA A 814 8.09 8.62 0.99
CA ALA A 814 6.74 8.15 0.66
C ALA A 814 6.31 6.91 1.45
N GLN A 815 7.23 6.04 1.81
CA GLN A 815 6.94 4.90 2.71
C GLN A 815 6.67 5.36 4.15
N ASP A 816 7.37 6.37 4.64
CA ASP A 816 7.26 6.83 6.03
C ASP A 816 5.90 7.45 6.35
N TRP A 817 5.18 8.01 5.39
CA TRP A 817 3.83 8.57 5.62
C TRP A 817 2.69 7.54 5.49
N GLN A 818 2.93 6.29 5.09
CA GLN A 818 1.87 5.30 4.82
C GLN A 818 1.01 5.00 6.06
N ASP A 819 1.60 4.96 7.25
CA ASP A 819 0.85 4.72 8.49
C ASP A 819 -0.16 5.85 8.77
N ASN A 820 0.20 7.10 8.46
CA ASN A 820 -0.70 8.24 8.62
C ASN A 820 -1.79 8.25 7.54
N LEU A 821 -1.46 7.85 6.31
CA LEU A 821 -2.47 7.65 5.26
C LEU A 821 -3.48 6.57 5.64
N ALA A 822 -3.03 5.45 6.20
CA ALA A 822 -3.91 4.39 6.67
C ALA A 822 -4.88 4.88 7.76
N LYS A 823 -4.39 5.69 8.72
CA LYS A 823 -5.25 6.32 9.74
C LYS A 823 -6.27 7.27 9.10
N PHE A 824 -5.84 8.12 8.18
CA PHE A 824 -6.75 9.02 7.46
C PHE A 824 -7.82 8.24 6.68
N GLN A 825 -7.47 7.16 6.01
CA GLN A 825 -8.43 6.31 5.29
C GLN A 825 -9.52 5.75 6.21
N GLN A 826 -9.20 5.41 7.47
CA GLN A 826 -10.22 4.99 8.46
C GLN A 826 -11.15 6.14 8.85
N ILE A 827 -10.64 7.35 8.99
CA ILE A 827 -11.45 8.56 9.26
C ILE A 827 -12.34 8.85 8.05
N ARG A 828 -11.74 8.96 6.86
CA ARG A 828 -12.39 9.22 5.58
C ARG A 828 -13.59 8.30 5.32
N LYS A 829 -13.44 7.01 5.62
CA LYS A 829 -14.46 5.98 5.38
C LYS A 829 -15.83 6.32 6.04
N LYS A 830 -15.83 7.09 7.12
CA LYS A 830 -17.07 7.50 7.81
C LYS A 830 -17.91 8.50 7.02
N TYR A 831 -17.31 9.21 6.09
CA TYR A 831 -17.90 10.36 5.39
C TYR A 831 -18.20 10.10 3.92
N LEU A 832 -17.78 8.95 3.38
CA LEU A 832 -18.00 8.58 1.99
C LEU A 832 -19.49 8.44 1.70
N ILE A 833 -19.89 8.96 0.55
CA ILE A 833 -21.29 8.94 0.04
C ILE A 833 -21.42 7.86 -1.05
N TYR A 834 -20.36 7.65 -1.84
CA TYR A 834 -20.35 6.80 -3.04
C TYR A 834 -19.47 5.57 -2.86
#